data_e56efcf385733ad72e208fd467caa834
#
_entry.id   e56efcf385733ad72e208fd467caa834
#
_cell.length_a   1.000
_cell.length_b   1.000
_cell.length_c   1.000
_cell.angle_alpha   90.00
_cell.angle_beta   90.00
_cell.angle_gamma   90.00
#
_symmetry.space_group_name_H-M   'P 1'
#
loop_
_entity.id
_entity.type
_entity.pdbx_description
1 polymer ?
#
loop_
_entity_poly.entity_id
_entity_poly.type
_entity_poly.pdbx_seq_one_letter_code
_entity_poly.pdbx_strand_id
1 'polypeptide(L)'
;MSNTNTRNRRRPQKKINHKMRGKLVGLFAVVLLALVGLLGRITYINATSGKKYKKQVLTQAQQKYQSSTLPAKRGDIYDRNGNILATSQKVYSVILDCKTVNSDEKYVEPTVRALTDVLGLDEDKIRSILSAEDTKNSQYQILKKQLSMDEKKAFEDYESPAEDSELSDAQKAERANIKGVWFEEDYLRSYPFNELANDAIGFTLSRDTADVGLESYYNSTLMGTDGRQYGYINDNADVEQTIIDPKDGQSIVTTLDVGVQQIVEKYVNGFKEAMGAKNIGVIAMKPSTGEIIAMDGGDRYDLNNPRDLSSIYSEDQIAAMNDEDTVTALNAMWNNFCVTETYEPGSVVKPIVMAGALEKGKISENDTFVCDGGQTFGANGDTYIKCAVWPDAHGTEALRDVIANSCNDAMMQIAAKMGTEQFLKAQTLFNFGSRTGIDLPNEGSGVIHTADTMGETELACSAFGQGFTCTMIQEINAMCSVINGGSYYQPHLVSEIKDSSGSTVKKFDPIFMKQTVSSEISADIRSYMQASVQEGTSGTSKVQGYSSGGKTGTAEKLPRGNGKYLVSFITFAPVDDPQILLYVVVDEPNTEDQADSKYPQYIAQGILSELLPYLNVTPDESEDGSVPETELWEGFKGRLVDVSGSSVDEKGNLVDGSGNRVDLEGNRIDENGYLLNDNGEHKLDDNGQYIMSTYLITSSSDSDTTLKEAISDTNVPAPPEEDESDTTENNDMESEGITNEEAGLD
;
A
#
# COMPACT_ATOMS: atom_id res chain seq x y z
N MET A 1 82.21 -55.04 -41.95
CA MET A 1 83.32 -54.10 -41.94
C MET A 1 82.80 -52.74 -42.44
N SER A 2 83.12 -51.76 -41.68
CA SER A 2 83.15 -50.31 -41.83
C SER A 2 82.05 -49.55 -41.10
N ASN A 3 82.49 -49.13 -39.94
CA ASN A 3 81.95 -48.08 -39.10
C ASN A 3 82.01 -46.71 -39.80
N THR A 4 80.91 -45.95 -39.78
CA THR A 4 81.02 -44.49 -39.96
C THR A 4 80.20 -43.77 -38.82
N ASN A 5 80.99 -43.28 -37.87
CA ASN A 5 80.59 -42.36 -36.80
C ASN A 5 80.20 -41.03 -37.38
N THR A 6 78.93 -40.59 -37.23
CA THR A 6 78.51 -39.21 -37.46
C THR A 6 78.43 -38.49 -36.12
N ARG A 7 79.41 -37.62 -35.84
CA ARG A 7 79.50 -36.69 -34.72
C ARG A 7 78.43 -35.62 -34.89
N ASN A 8 77.37 -35.65 -34.02
CA ASN A 8 76.47 -34.56 -33.79
C ASN A 8 77.18 -33.34 -33.12
N ARG A 9 77.40 -32.29 -33.92
CA ARG A 9 77.96 -31.02 -33.44
C ARG A 9 76.78 -30.29 -32.68
N ARG A 10 76.77 -30.29 -31.36
CA ARG A 10 75.96 -29.36 -30.54
C ARG A 10 76.44 -27.94 -30.79
N ARG A 11 75.57 -27.07 -31.30
CA ARG A 11 75.77 -25.61 -31.35
C ARG A 11 75.87 -25.08 -29.90
N PRO A 12 76.89 -24.21 -29.60
CA PRO A 12 77.02 -23.65 -28.28
C PRO A 12 75.84 -22.72 -27.99
N GLN A 13 75.11 -22.98 -26.87
CA GLN A 13 74.10 -22.09 -26.35
C GLN A 13 74.80 -20.79 -25.91
N LYS A 14 74.45 -19.66 -26.54
CA LYS A 14 74.93 -18.33 -26.14
C LYS A 14 74.42 -18.04 -24.71
N LYS A 15 75.25 -18.04 -23.71
CA LYS A 15 74.89 -17.64 -22.34
C LYS A 15 74.43 -16.17 -22.36
N ILE A 16 73.22 -15.92 -21.87
CA ILE A 16 72.64 -14.59 -21.75
C ILE A 16 73.53 -13.73 -20.82
N ASN A 17 74.10 -12.66 -21.34
CA ASN A 17 74.98 -11.76 -20.63
C ASN A 17 74.16 -10.91 -19.62
N HIS A 18 74.80 -10.49 -18.50
CA HIS A 18 74.15 -9.74 -17.42
C HIS A 18 73.41 -8.47 -17.90
N LYS A 19 73.94 -7.77 -18.91
CA LYS A 19 73.27 -6.65 -19.60
C LYS A 19 72.01 -7.04 -20.38
N MET A 20 71.97 -8.24 -20.92
CA MET A 20 70.74 -8.74 -21.58
C MET A 20 69.65 -9.15 -20.58
N ARG A 21 70.02 -9.71 -19.42
CA ARG A 21 69.09 -10.00 -18.34
C ARG A 21 68.42 -8.72 -17.81
N GLY A 22 69.15 -7.63 -17.57
CA GLY A 22 68.61 -6.35 -17.18
C GLY A 22 67.64 -5.73 -18.17
N LYS A 23 67.95 -5.84 -19.49
CA LYS A 23 67.03 -5.41 -20.58
C LYS A 23 65.76 -6.25 -20.64
N LEU A 24 65.85 -7.57 -20.42
CA LEU A 24 64.72 -8.49 -20.37
C LEU A 24 63.82 -8.22 -19.16
N VAL A 25 64.42 -7.99 -17.98
CA VAL A 25 63.66 -7.61 -16.77
C VAL A 25 62.97 -6.25 -16.95
N GLY A 26 63.65 -5.27 -17.55
CA GLY A 26 63.07 -3.98 -17.88
C GLY A 26 61.90 -4.09 -18.87
N LEU A 27 62.07 -4.90 -19.93
CA LEU A 27 61.02 -5.16 -20.91
C LEU A 27 59.79 -5.84 -20.21
N PHE A 28 60.06 -6.85 -19.38
CA PHE A 28 59.02 -7.55 -18.65
C PHE A 28 58.26 -6.63 -17.68
N ALA A 29 58.98 -5.75 -16.98
CA ALA A 29 58.37 -4.74 -16.12
C ALA A 29 57.46 -3.74 -16.88
N VAL A 30 57.90 -3.31 -18.09
CA VAL A 30 57.06 -2.45 -18.96
C VAL A 30 55.83 -3.18 -19.45
N VAL A 31 55.94 -4.45 -19.85
CA VAL A 31 54.79 -5.26 -20.25
C VAL A 31 53.81 -5.49 -19.11
N LEU A 32 54.35 -5.73 -17.90
CA LEU A 32 53.53 -5.93 -16.71
C LEU A 32 52.81 -4.66 -16.30
N LEU A 33 53.44 -3.50 -16.38
CA LEU A 33 52.78 -2.20 -16.18
C LEU A 33 51.73 -1.91 -17.24
N ALA A 34 51.98 -2.25 -18.50
CA ALA A 34 51.00 -2.11 -19.56
C ALA A 34 49.78 -3.01 -19.31
N LEU A 35 49.98 -4.26 -18.88
CA LEU A 35 48.89 -5.20 -18.50
C LEU A 35 48.08 -4.69 -17.30
N VAL A 36 48.71 -4.17 -16.26
CA VAL A 36 48.01 -3.58 -15.11
C VAL A 36 47.21 -2.35 -15.54
N GLY A 37 47.78 -1.49 -16.39
CA GLY A 37 47.08 -0.35 -16.99
C GLY A 37 45.87 -0.77 -17.83
N LEU A 38 45.99 -1.83 -18.58
CA LEU A 38 44.93 -2.41 -19.42
C LEU A 38 43.79 -3.01 -18.55
N LEU A 39 44.16 -3.76 -17.51
CA LEU A 39 43.20 -4.26 -16.50
C LEU A 39 42.46 -3.14 -15.80
N GLY A 40 43.18 -2.11 -15.35
CA GLY A 40 42.57 -0.93 -14.76
C GLY A 40 41.63 -0.21 -15.70
N ARG A 41 42.00 -0.10 -17.01
CA ARG A 41 41.15 0.50 -18.04
C ARG A 41 39.89 -0.32 -18.31
N ILE A 42 40.01 -1.65 -18.40
CA ILE A 42 38.88 -2.57 -18.59
C ILE A 42 37.92 -2.49 -17.39
N THR A 43 38.46 -2.50 -16.17
CA THR A 43 37.66 -2.37 -14.94
C THR A 43 36.92 -1.02 -14.90
N TYR A 44 37.60 0.07 -15.24
CA TYR A 44 37.01 1.40 -15.32
C TYR A 44 35.90 1.48 -16.38
N ILE A 45 36.13 0.93 -17.57
CA ILE A 45 35.11 0.88 -18.65
C ILE A 45 33.92 0.03 -18.23
N ASN A 46 34.13 -1.12 -17.57
CA ASN A 46 33.05 -1.95 -17.06
C ASN A 46 32.23 -1.25 -15.96
N ALA A 47 32.91 -0.54 -15.06
CA ALA A 47 32.23 0.17 -13.97
C ALA A 47 31.42 1.39 -14.45
N THR A 48 31.95 2.16 -15.44
CA THR A 48 31.35 3.44 -15.87
C THR A 48 30.44 3.31 -17.10
N SER A 49 30.75 2.38 -17.97
CA SER A 49 30.07 2.25 -19.30
C SER A 49 29.62 0.84 -19.63
N GLY A 50 29.75 -0.11 -18.72
CA GLY A 50 29.44 -1.52 -18.96
C GLY A 50 27.99 -1.73 -19.42
N LYS A 51 27.02 -1.03 -18.80
CA LYS A 51 25.61 -1.07 -19.21
C LYS A 51 25.40 -0.51 -20.63
N LYS A 52 26.11 0.57 -21.00
CA LYS A 52 26.00 1.20 -22.32
C LYS A 52 26.59 0.31 -23.42
N TYR A 53 27.77 -0.26 -23.20
CA TYR A 53 28.39 -1.19 -24.15
C TYR A 53 27.59 -2.49 -24.26
N LYS A 54 27.09 -3.03 -23.15
CA LYS A 54 26.21 -4.20 -23.16
C LYS A 54 24.95 -3.92 -23.99
N LYS A 55 24.32 -2.74 -23.82
CA LYS A 55 23.16 -2.32 -24.63
C LYS A 55 23.55 -2.17 -26.12
N GLN A 56 24.70 -1.62 -26.43
CA GLN A 56 25.15 -1.39 -27.82
C GLN A 56 25.51 -2.70 -28.54
N VAL A 57 26.15 -3.63 -27.84
CA VAL A 57 26.42 -4.99 -28.36
C VAL A 57 25.13 -5.75 -28.61
N LEU A 58 24.18 -5.64 -27.67
CA LEU A 58 22.85 -6.24 -27.81
C LEU A 58 22.07 -5.64 -28.99
N THR A 59 22.12 -4.32 -29.19
CA THR A 59 21.47 -3.66 -30.34
C THR A 59 22.11 -4.07 -31.68
N GLN A 60 23.41 -4.22 -31.73
CA GLN A 60 24.11 -4.70 -32.93
C GLN A 60 23.85 -6.18 -33.22
N ALA A 61 23.70 -6.99 -32.17
CA ALA A 61 23.28 -8.39 -32.32
C ALA A 61 21.80 -8.48 -32.77
N GLN A 62 20.91 -7.65 -32.26
CA GLN A 62 19.51 -7.59 -32.69
C GLN A 62 19.32 -7.28 -34.18
N GLN A 63 20.21 -6.48 -34.77
CA GLN A 63 20.16 -6.18 -36.22
C GLN A 63 20.57 -7.37 -37.12
N LYS A 64 21.24 -8.36 -36.57
CA LYS A 64 21.79 -9.48 -37.31
C LYS A 64 21.07 -10.82 -37.06
N TYR A 65 20.26 -10.91 -36.01
CA TYR A 65 19.61 -12.14 -35.55
C TYR A 65 18.13 -11.86 -35.18
N GLN A 66 17.24 -12.79 -35.49
CA GLN A 66 15.91 -12.81 -34.91
C GLN A 66 16.07 -13.13 -33.40
N SER A 67 15.88 -12.14 -32.55
CA SER A 67 15.96 -12.31 -31.12
C SER A 67 14.59 -11.99 -30.52
N SER A 68 14.03 -12.92 -29.74
CA SER A 68 12.85 -12.70 -28.94
C SER A 68 13.21 -12.63 -27.44
N THR A 69 12.53 -11.77 -26.70
CA THR A 69 12.62 -11.72 -25.26
C THR A 69 11.75 -12.82 -24.68
N LEU A 70 12.27 -13.54 -23.70
CA LEU A 70 11.53 -14.48 -22.88
C LEU A 70 11.21 -13.78 -21.58
N PRO A 71 9.95 -13.39 -21.32
CA PRO A 71 9.61 -12.61 -20.16
C PRO A 71 9.76 -13.42 -18.87
N ALA A 72 10.33 -12.81 -17.83
CA ALA A 72 10.33 -13.35 -16.49
C ALA A 72 8.96 -13.13 -15.82
N LYS A 73 8.47 -14.11 -15.06
CA LYS A 73 7.31 -13.95 -14.19
C LYS A 73 7.69 -13.02 -13.03
N ARG A 74 6.88 -11.98 -12.76
CA ARG A 74 7.01 -11.18 -11.56
C ARG A 74 6.57 -11.99 -10.34
N GLY A 75 7.32 -11.92 -9.23
CA GLY A 75 7.04 -12.64 -7.99
C GLY A 75 5.66 -12.32 -7.43
N ASP A 76 5.08 -13.28 -6.73
CA ASP A 76 3.76 -13.14 -6.12
C ASP A 76 3.87 -12.37 -4.79
N ILE A 77 2.79 -11.71 -4.38
CA ILE A 77 2.64 -11.09 -3.06
C ILE A 77 1.60 -11.90 -2.29
N TYR A 78 1.97 -12.39 -1.13
CA TYR A 78 1.11 -13.17 -0.24
C TYR A 78 0.80 -12.40 1.02
N ASP A 79 -0.38 -12.64 1.60
CA ASP A 79 -0.65 -12.26 2.99
C ASP A 79 0.11 -13.20 3.95
N ARG A 80 -0.03 -12.96 5.27
CA ARG A 80 0.62 -13.79 6.30
C ARG A 80 0.12 -15.24 6.34
N ASN A 81 -1.08 -15.52 5.84
CA ASN A 81 -1.76 -16.81 5.82
C ASN A 81 -1.52 -17.57 4.51
N GLY A 82 -0.86 -16.96 3.51
CA GLY A 82 -0.57 -17.53 2.21
C GLY A 82 -1.62 -17.21 1.14
N ASN A 83 -2.58 -16.33 1.40
CA ASN A 83 -3.52 -15.85 0.39
C ASN A 83 -2.76 -14.98 -0.62
N ILE A 84 -3.10 -15.13 -1.90
CA ILE A 84 -2.45 -14.39 -2.99
C ILE A 84 -3.06 -12.99 -3.09
N LEU A 85 -2.28 -11.96 -2.73
CA LEU A 85 -2.67 -10.56 -2.89
C LEU A 85 -2.36 -10.03 -4.29
N ALA A 86 -1.25 -10.47 -4.88
CA ALA A 86 -0.88 -10.14 -6.26
C ALA A 86 -0.14 -11.31 -6.91
N THR A 87 -0.48 -11.60 -8.17
CA THR A 87 0.17 -12.65 -8.97
C THR A 87 0.34 -12.20 -10.40
N SER A 88 1.12 -12.95 -11.18
CA SER A 88 1.32 -12.70 -12.61
C SER A 88 0.76 -13.85 -13.44
N GLN A 89 -0.29 -13.58 -14.18
CA GLN A 89 -0.94 -14.53 -15.06
C GLN A 89 -0.26 -14.51 -16.43
N LYS A 90 0.00 -15.70 -16.98
CA LYS A 90 0.56 -15.84 -18.34
C LYS A 90 -0.49 -15.44 -19.37
N VAL A 91 -0.14 -14.52 -20.23
CA VAL A 91 -0.95 -14.03 -21.34
C VAL A 91 -0.16 -14.04 -22.65
N TYR A 92 -0.81 -13.78 -23.75
CA TYR A 92 -0.20 -13.80 -25.06
C TYR A 92 -0.54 -12.55 -25.86
N SER A 93 0.42 -12.10 -26.66
CA SER A 93 0.21 -11.08 -27.69
C SER A 93 0.16 -11.77 -29.05
N VAL A 94 -0.89 -11.52 -29.84
CA VAL A 94 -0.96 -12.03 -31.21
C VAL A 94 -0.21 -11.08 -32.14
N ILE A 95 0.75 -11.63 -32.88
CA ILE A 95 1.62 -10.92 -33.78
C ILE A 95 1.33 -11.32 -35.23
N LEU A 96 1.32 -10.33 -36.13
CA LEU A 96 1.11 -10.51 -37.55
C LEU A 96 2.38 -10.14 -38.35
N ASP A 97 2.87 -11.06 -39.14
CA ASP A 97 3.87 -10.82 -40.20
C ASP A 97 3.16 -10.49 -41.50
N CYS A 98 2.92 -9.21 -41.74
CA CYS A 98 2.26 -8.73 -42.96
C CYS A 98 3.01 -9.11 -44.22
N LYS A 99 4.34 -9.14 -44.18
CA LYS A 99 5.18 -9.53 -45.34
C LYS A 99 4.96 -10.97 -45.73
N THR A 100 4.85 -11.88 -44.75
CA THR A 100 4.57 -13.31 -45.03
C THR A 100 3.14 -13.49 -45.52
N VAL A 101 2.15 -12.83 -44.92
CA VAL A 101 0.75 -12.88 -45.37
C VAL A 101 0.62 -12.35 -46.81
N ASN A 102 1.25 -11.23 -47.13
CA ASN A 102 1.21 -10.61 -48.46
C ASN A 102 2.11 -11.29 -49.50
N SER A 103 2.88 -12.33 -49.13
CA SER A 103 3.76 -13.03 -50.08
C SER A 103 2.99 -13.86 -51.12
N ASP A 104 1.76 -14.26 -50.82
CA ASP A 104 0.86 -14.99 -51.72
C ASP A 104 -0.60 -14.64 -51.39
N GLU A 105 -1.37 -14.29 -52.42
CA GLU A 105 -2.78 -13.86 -52.28
C GLU A 105 -3.65 -14.94 -51.59
N LYS A 106 -3.29 -16.23 -51.71
CA LYS A 106 -4.00 -17.35 -51.06
C LYS A 106 -3.89 -17.33 -49.52
N TYR A 107 -2.94 -16.60 -48.93
CA TYR A 107 -2.75 -16.54 -47.49
C TYR A 107 -3.62 -15.45 -46.81
N VAL A 108 -4.00 -14.42 -47.57
CA VAL A 108 -4.68 -13.23 -47.01
C VAL A 108 -6.03 -13.59 -46.41
N GLU A 109 -6.95 -14.14 -47.22
CA GLU A 109 -8.33 -14.44 -46.78
C GLU A 109 -8.40 -15.47 -45.63
N PRO A 110 -7.67 -16.62 -45.68
CA PRO A 110 -7.68 -17.58 -44.60
C PRO A 110 -7.15 -16.99 -43.26
N THR A 111 -6.08 -16.15 -43.34
CA THR A 111 -5.46 -15.53 -42.17
C THR A 111 -6.38 -14.46 -41.55
N VAL A 112 -6.97 -13.59 -42.39
CA VAL A 112 -7.91 -12.57 -41.92
C VAL A 112 -9.11 -13.24 -41.25
N ARG A 113 -9.72 -14.27 -41.90
CA ARG A 113 -10.85 -14.98 -41.35
C ARG A 113 -10.53 -15.67 -40.02
N ALA A 114 -9.37 -16.33 -39.90
CA ALA A 114 -8.97 -16.96 -38.66
C ALA A 114 -8.84 -15.95 -37.51
N LEU A 115 -8.23 -14.78 -37.77
CA LEU A 115 -8.08 -13.71 -36.79
C LEU A 115 -9.43 -13.10 -36.38
N THR A 116 -10.35 -12.96 -37.32
CA THR A 116 -11.70 -12.41 -37.08
C THR A 116 -12.61 -13.40 -36.37
N ASP A 117 -12.76 -14.63 -36.93
CA ASP A 117 -13.72 -15.61 -36.44
C ASP A 117 -13.33 -16.21 -35.08
N VAL A 118 -12.02 -16.42 -34.84
CA VAL A 118 -11.56 -17.10 -33.63
C VAL A 118 -11.17 -16.12 -32.53
N LEU A 119 -10.49 -15.01 -32.86
CA LEU A 119 -10.00 -14.05 -31.88
C LEU A 119 -10.88 -12.80 -31.77
N GLY A 120 -11.94 -12.69 -32.58
CA GLY A 120 -12.86 -11.56 -32.56
C GLY A 120 -12.21 -10.23 -32.93
N LEU A 121 -11.15 -10.26 -33.77
CA LEU A 121 -10.46 -9.04 -34.18
C LEU A 121 -11.20 -8.34 -35.32
N ASP A 122 -11.09 -7.02 -35.35
CA ASP A 122 -11.70 -6.17 -36.38
C ASP A 122 -11.08 -6.43 -37.77
N GLU A 123 -11.90 -6.91 -38.70
CA GLU A 123 -11.50 -7.26 -40.05
C GLU A 123 -10.95 -6.06 -40.82
N ASP A 124 -11.62 -4.90 -40.75
CA ASP A 124 -11.21 -3.68 -41.46
C ASP A 124 -9.87 -3.19 -40.95
N LYS A 125 -9.62 -3.28 -39.65
CA LYS A 125 -8.33 -2.94 -39.03
C LYS A 125 -7.24 -3.88 -39.50
N ILE A 126 -7.46 -5.19 -39.57
CA ILE A 126 -6.48 -6.17 -40.06
C ILE A 126 -6.16 -5.88 -41.52
N ARG A 127 -7.18 -5.69 -42.36
CA ARG A 127 -7.01 -5.38 -43.78
C ARG A 127 -6.26 -4.06 -44.02
N SER A 128 -6.55 -3.04 -43.22
CA SER A 128 -5.82 -1.78 -43.23
C SER A 128 -4.34 -1.97 -42.92
N ILE A 129 -4.00 -2.74 -41.90
CA ILE A 129 -2.61 -3.07 -41.53
C ILE A 129 -1.89 -3.84 -42.66
N LEU A 130 -2.57 -4.80 -43.30
CA LEU A 130 -2.01 -5.57 -44.42
C LEU A 130 -1.78 -4.74 -45.68
N SER A 131 -2.54 -3.67 -45.91
CA SER A 131 -2.50 -2.85 -47.13
C SER A 131 -1.73 -1.53 -47.02
N ALA A 132 -1.56 -0.97 -45.81
CA ALA A 132 -0.92 0.33 -45.60
C ALA A 132 0.59 0.29 -45.96
N GLU A 133 1.07 1.35 -46.58
CA GLU A 133 2.46 1.45 -47.11
C GLU A 133 3.54 1.26 -46.04
N ASP A 134 3.27 1.68 -44.83
CA ASP A 134 4.17 1.60 -43.68
C ASP A 134 4.16 0.24 -42.98
N THR A 135 3.07 -0.52 -43.10
CA THR A 135 2.89 -1.79 -42.38
C THR A 135 2.88 -3.04 -43.28
N LYS A 136 2.51 -2.91 -44.56
CA LYS A 136 2.35 -4.07 -45.47
C LYS A 136 3.58 -4.97 -45.63
N ASN A 137 4.78 -4.46 -45.37
CA ASN A 137 6.05 -5.20 -45.43
C ASN A 137 6.62 -5.44 -44.02
N SER A 138 5.90 -5.05 -42.98
CA SER A 138 6.31 -5.32 -41.61
C SER A 138 6.24 -6.79 -41.29
N GLN A 139 7.28 -7.30 -40.61
CA GLN A 139 7.27 -8.67 -40.09
C GLN A 139 6.80 -8.74 -38.63
N TYR A 140 6.43 -7.60 -38.03
CA TYR A 140 6.01 -7.54 -36.64
C TYR A 140 4.96 -6.45 -36.46
N GLN A 141 3.70 -6.85 -36.29
CA GLN A 141 2.57 -5.99 -35.97
C GLN A 141 1.78 -6.64 -34.84
N ILE A 142 1.67 -5.97 -33.69
CA ILE A 142 0.86 -6.44 -32.56
C ILE A 142 -0.60 -6.14 -32.86
N LEU A 143 -1.43 -7.17 -33.02
CA LEU A 143 -2.87 -7.01 -33.28
C LEU A 143 -3.68 -6.88 -32.00
N LYS A 144 -3.39 -7.72 -31.00
CA LYS A 144 -4.07 -7.73 -29.68
C LYS A 144 -3.08 -8.21 -28.63
N LYS A 145 -3.14 -7.62 -27.46
CA LYS A 145 -2.38 -8.02 -26.27
C LYS A 145 -3.29 -8.73 -25.28
N GLN A 146 -2.69 -9.40 -24.31
CA GLN A 146 -3.38 -9.99 -23.15
C GLN A 146 -4.40 -11.07 -23.50
N LEU A 147 -4.13 -11.86 -24.57
CA LEU A 147 -4.95 -13.04 -24.85
C LEU A 147 -4.70 -14.11 -23.79
N SER A 148 -5.78 -14.79 -23.42
CA SER A 148 -5.72 -15.96 -22.55
C SER A 148 -5.08 -17.17 -23.25
N MET A 149 -4.67 -18.18 -22.45
CA MET A 149 -4.24 -19.46 -22.98
C MET A 149 -5.35 -20.15 -23.82
N ASP A 150 -6.61 -19.99 -23.40
CA ASP A 150 -7.75 -20.60 -24.09
C ASP A 150 -7.98 -19.95 -25.47
N GLU A 151 -7.88 -18.61 -25.58
CA GLU A 151 -7.96 -17.92 -26.88
C GLU A 151 -6.83 -18.33 -27.81
N LYS A 152 -5.59 -18.38 -27.29
CA LYS A 152 -4.43 -18.87 -28.04
C LYS A 152 -4.66 -20.30 -28.52
N LYS A 153 -5.06 -21.21 -27.64
CA LYS A 153 -5.31 -22.60 -27.97
C LYS A 153 -6.44 -22.76 -28.98
N ALA A 154 -7.51 -21.97 -28.85
CA ALA A 154 -8.61 -21.98 -29.82
C ALA A 154 -8.10 -21.63 -31.24
N PHE A 155 -7.19 -20.66 -31.35
CA PHE A 155 -6.58 -20.31 -32.64
C PHE A 155 -5.65 -21.41 -33.17
N GLU A 156 -4.79 -22.00 -32.33
CA GLU A 156 -3.89 -23.08 -32.69
C GLU A 156 -4.68 -24.34 -33.15
N ASP A 157 -5.77 -24.69 -32.45
CA ASP A 157 -6.66 -25.78 -32.81
C ASP A 157 -7.44 -25.48 -34.12
N TYR A 158 -7.74 -24.21 -34.39
CA TYR A 158 -8.34 -23.81 -35.66
C TYR A 158 -7.34 -23.88 -36.82
N GLU A 159 -6.11 -23.38 -36.65
CA GLU A 159 -5.07 -23.42 -37.64
C GLU A 159 -4.63 -24.86 -37.96
N SER A 160 -4.48 -25.69 -36.93
CA SER A 160 -4.00 -27.07 -37.01
C SER A 160 -4.99 -28.05 -36.40
N PRO A 161 -6.10 -28.32 -37.09
CA PRO A 161 -7.13 -29.20 -36.55
C PRO A 161 -6.63 -30.64 -36.40
N ALA A 162 -7.15 -31.37 -35.41
CA ALA A 162 -6.83 -32.77 -35.20
C ALA A 162 -7.11 -33.64 -36.47
N GLU A 163 -6.35 -34.72 -36.62
CA GLU A 163 -6.44 -35.60 -37.81
C GLU A 163 -7.85 -36.22 -37.95
N ASP A 164 -8.54 -36.48 -36.85
CA ASP A 164 -9.88 -37.04 -36.77
C ASP A 164 -11.03 -36.02 -36.86
N SER A 165 -10.67 -34.75 -37.16
CA SER A 165 -11.68 -33.69 -37.29
C SER A 165 -12.66 -33.96 -38.45
N GLU A 166 -13.93 -33.64 -38.26
CA GLU A 166 -15.00 -33.77 -39.26
C GLU A 166 -14.90 -32.78 -40.45
N LEU A 167 -13.79 -32.05 -40.57
CA LEU A 167 -13.58 -31.03 -41.58
C LEU A 167 -13.38 -31.68 -42.97
N SER A 168 -13.96 -31.08 -44.00
CA SER A 168 -13.72 -31.43 -45.38
C SER A 168 -12.29 -31.14 -45.82
N ASP A 169 -11.79 -31.85 -46.84
CA ASP A 169 -10.47 -31.62 -47.40
C ASP A 169 -10.26 -30.17 -47.88
N ALA A 170 -11.30 -29.52 -48.37
CA ALA A 170 -11.29 -28.12 -48.79
C ALA A 170 -11.06 -27.17 -47.59
N GLN A 171 -11.73 -27.41 -46.45
CA GLN A 171 -11.54 -26.65 -45.24
C GLN A 171 -10.15 -26.87 -44.63
N LYS A 172 -9.64 -28.10 -44.63
CA LYS A 172 -8.26 -28.40 -44.19
C LYS A 172 -7.24 -27.70 -45.06
N ALA A 173 -7.42 -27.67 -46.39
CA ALA A 173 -6.55 -26.98 -47.34
C ALA A 173 -6.61 -25.44 -47.15
N GLU A 174 -7.76 -24.86 -46.84
CA GLU A 174 -7.94 -23.44 -46.51
C GLU A 174 -7.16 -23.08 -45.24
N ARG A 175 -7.36 -23.82 -44.14
CA ARG A 175 -6.67 -23.59 -42.87
C ARG A 175 -5.15 -23.76 -42.98
N ALA A 176 -4.67 -24.64 -43.78
CA ALA A 176 -3.24 -24.81 -44.10
C ALA A 176 -2.59 -23.55 -44.73
N ASN A 177 -3.42 -22.63 -45.28
CA ASN A 177 -2.98 -21.37 -45.84
C ASN A 177 -3.00 -20.21 -44.80
N ILE A 178 -3.35 -20.42 -43.55
CA ILE A 178 -3.16 -19.45 -42.47
C ILE A 178 -1.66 -19.30 -42.27
N LYS A 179 -1.11 -18.09 -42.43
CA LYS A 179 0.33 -17.83 -42.35
C LYS A 179 0.62 -16.49 -41.67
N GLY A 180 1.82 -16.35 -41.10
CA GLY A 180 2.30 -15.09 -40.59
C GLY A 180 1.66 -14.68 -39.25
N VAL A 181 1.06 -15.62 -38.54
CA VAL A 181 0.53 -15.36 -37.18
C VAL A 181 1.30 -16.18 -36.16
N TRP A 182 1.73 -15.57 -35.10
CA TRP A 182 2.30 -16.27 -33.95
C TRP A 182 1.95 -15.54 -32.65
N PHE A 183 2.24 -16.18 -31.53
CA PHE A 183 1.95 -15.67 -30.20
C PHE A 183 3.23 -15.47 -29.43
N GLU A 184 3.38 -14.30 -28.84
CA GLU A 184 4.45 -13.99 -27.89
C GLU A 184 3.91 -14.05 -26.46
N GLU A 185 4.65 -14.73 -25.59
CA GLU A 185 4.30 -14.85 -24.17
C GLU A 185 4.58 -13.52 -23.46
N ASP A 186 3.71 -13.18 -22.53
CA ASP A 186 3.88 -12.07 -21.60
C ASP A 186 3.17 -12.41 -20.28
N TYR A 187 3.29 -11.53 -19.28
CA TYR A 187 2.62 -11.68 -18.02
C TYR A 187 1.78 -10.44 -17.73
N LEU A 188 0.53 -10.66 -17.31
CA LEU A 188 -0.37 -9.64 -16.80
C LEU A 188 -0.38 -9.73 -15.28
N ARG A 189 -0.13 -8.60 -14.60
CA ARG A 189 -0.28 -8.52 -13.16
C ARG A 189 -1.77 -8.56 -12.80
N SER A 190 -2.12 -9.36 -11.80
CA SER A 190 -3.49 -9.56 -11.34
C SER A 190 -3.55 -9.49 -9.82
N TYR A 191 -4.57 -8.81 -9.33
CA TYR A 191 -4.84 -8.59 -7.91
C TYR A 191 -6.20 -9.21 -7.59
N PRO A 192 -6.24 -10.44 -7.05
CA PRO A 192 -7.49 -11.21 -6.89
C PRO A 192 -8.53 -10.56 -5.99
N PHE A 193 -8.10 -9.69 -5.07
CA PHE A 193 -8.99 -8.99 -4.15
C PHE A 193 -9.33 -7.56 -4.59
N ASN A 194 -9.01 -7.20 -5.84
CA ASN A 194 -9.30 -5.91 -6.47
C ASN A 194 -8.82 -4.69 -5.66
N GLU A 195 -9.61 -4.22 -4.70
CA GLU A 195 -9.39 -2.98 -3.94
C GLU A 195 -8.74 -3.20 -2.57
N LEU A 196 -8.65 -4.46 -2.10
CA LEU A 196 -8.19 -4.77 -0.75
C LEU A 196 -6.76 -4.27 -0.51
N ALA A 197 -6.56 -3.50 0.55
CA ALA A 197 -5.26 -2.93 0.93
C ALA A 197 -4.52 -2.22 -0.23
N ASN A 198 -5.28 -1.58 -1.14
CA ASN A 198 -4.75 -0.94 -2.35
C ASN A 198 -3.58 0.00 -2.04
N ASP A 199 -3.66 0.78 -0.96
CA ASP A 199 -2.63 1.75 -0.55
C ASP A 199 -1.33 1.10 -0.09
N ALA A 200 -1.43 -0.09 0.52
CA ALA A 200 -0.27 -0.84 1.00
C ALA A 200 0.34 -1.69 -0.10
N ILE A 201 -0.48 -2.43 -0.85
CA ILE A 201 0.00 -3.32 -1.93
C ILE A 201 0.55 -2.50 -3.09
N GLY A 202 -0.22 -1.50 -3.54
CA GLY A 202 0.11 -0.73 -4.74
C GLY A 202 -0.03 -1.56 -6.01
N PHE A 203 0.43 -1.00 -7.14
CA PHE A 203 0.28 -1.63 -8.45
C PHE A 203 1.49 -1.37 -9.35
N THR A 204 1.54 -2.10 -10.46
CA THR A 204 2.56 -1.92 -11.51
C THR A 204 1.99 -1.18 -12.71
N LEU A 205 2.71 -0.16 -13.19
CA LEU A 205 2.37 0.56 -14.43
C LEU A 205 2.80 -0.22 -15.68
N SER A 206 3.84 -0.99 -15.56
CA SER A 206 4.35 -1.91 -16.58
C SER A 206 5.08 -3.05 -15.88
N ARG A 207 5.51 -4.06 -16.66
CA ARG A 207 6.27 -5.19 -16.10
C ARG A 207 7.51 -4.77 -15.29
N ASP A 208 8.15 -3.67 -15.68
CA ASP A 208 9.45 -3.23 -15.12
C ASP A 208 9.33 -2.05 -14.16
N THR A 209 8.16 -1.40 -14.07
CA THR A 209 7.96 -0.18 -13.27
C THR A 209 6.76 -0.31 -12.36
N ALA A 210 6.97 0.06 -11.11
CA ALA A 210 5.95 0.22 -10.09
C ALA A 210 6.31 1.46 -9.27
N ASP A 211 5.33 2.32 -9.00
CA ASP A 211 5.56 3.60 -8.32
C ASP A 211 4.82 3.70 -6.98
N VAL A 212 3.94 2.76 -6.65
CA VAL A 212 3.07 2.77 -5.48
C VAL A 212 3.23 1.50 -4.64
N GLY A 213 3.16 1.64 -3.33
CA GLY A 213 3.05 0.55 -2.36
C GLY A 213 4.23 -0.42 -2.31
N LEU A 214 3.95 -1.63 -1.84
CA LEU A 214 4.93 -2.74 -1.78
C LEU A 214 5.46 -3.13 -3.15
N GLU A 215 4.62 -3.02 -4.19
CA GLU A 215 5.03 -3.26 -5.58
C GLU A 215 6.21 -2.37 -5.98
N SER A 216 6.21 -1.10 -5.55
CA SER A 216 7.31 -0.16 -5.78
C SER A 216 8.52 -0.44 -4.88
N TYR A 217 8.29 -0.56 -3.57
CA TYR A 217 9.37 -0.71 -2.61
C TYR A 217 10.19 -1.98 -2.86
N TYR A 218 9.52 -3.09 -3.18
CA TYR A 218 10.13 -4.39 -3.49
C TYR A 218 10.27 -4.66 -4.99
N ASN A 219 10.19 -3.63 -5.85
CA ASN A 219 10.23 -3.83 -7.31
C ASN A 219 11.46 -4.63 -7.76
N SER A 220 12.64 -4.34 -7.22
CA SER A 220 13.88 -5.08 -7.57
C SER A 220 13.87 -6.55 -7.16
N THR A 221 13.08 -6.91 -6.14
CA THR A 221 12.89 -8.30 -5.69
C THR A 221 11.87 -9.02 -6.55
N LEU A 222 10.75 -8.35 -6.83
CA LEU A 222 9.61 -8.92 -7.54
C LEU A 222 9.82 -9.06 -9.06
N MET A 223 10.58 -8.16 -9.68
CA MET A 223 10.64 -8.00 -11.15
C MET A 223 11.25 -9.18 -11.91
N GLY A 224 12.19 -9.93 -11.34
CA GLY A 224 12.92 -10.97 -12.06
C GLY A 224 13.91 -10.44 -13.12
N THR A 225 14.33 -11.31 -14.03
CA THR A 225 15.25 -10.96 -15.14
C THR A 225 14.85 -11.73 -16.38
N ASP A 226 14.53 -11.01 -17.46
CA ASP A 226 14.13 -11.62 -18.71
C ASP A 226 15.23 -12.50 -19.30
N GLY A 227 14.78 -13.60 -19.88
CA GLY A 227 15.56 -14.44 -20.75
C GLY A 227 15.57 -13.93 -22.20
N ARG A 228 16.30 -14.62 -23.06
CA ARG A 228 16.37 -14.30 -24.47
C ARG A 228 16.56 -15.56 -25.31
N GLN A 229 15.88 -15.59 -26.43
CA GLN A 229 16.09 -16.60 -27.46
C GLN A 229 16.71 -15.95 -28.69
N TYR A 230 17.83 -16.47 -29.13
CA TYR A 230 18.52 -16.03 -30.34
C TYR A 230 18.46 -17.14 -31.40
N GLY A 231 17.97 -16.81 -32.57
CA GLY A 231 18.11 -17.69 -33.74
C GLY A 231 19.11 -17.11 -34.72
N TYR A 232 20.07 -17.89 -35.20
CA TYR A 232 20.93 -17.52 -36.33
C TYR A 232 21.01 -18.65 -37.34
N ILE A 233 21.14 -18.28 -38.59
CA ILE A 233 21.35 -19.26 -39.67
C ILE A 233 22.86 -19.50 -39.80
N ASN A 234 23.30 -20.74 -39.58
CA ASN A 234 24.69 -21.12 -39.74
C ASN A 234 25.07 -21.22 -41.23
N ASP A 235 26.37 -21.48 -41.51
CA ASP A 235 26.89 -21.60 -42.90
C ASP A 235 26.24 -22.72 -43.67
N ASN A 236 25.58 -23.68 -43.03
CA ASN A 236 24.86 -24.80 -43.63
C ASN A 236 23.36 -24.50 -43.87
N ALA A 237 22.91 -23.28 -43.63
CA ALA A 237 21.50 -22.83 -43.64
C ALA A 237 20.61 -23.50 -42.57
N ASP A 238 21.19 -24.07 -41.51
CA ASP A 238 20.46 -24.56 -40.37
C ASP A 238 20.24 -23.42 -39.37
N VAL A 239 19.07 -23.40 -38.72
CA VAL A 239 18.76 -22.45 -37.64
C VAL A 239 19.32 -22.97 -36.31
N GLU A 240 20.38 -22.36 -35.83
CA GLU A 240 20.88 -22.61 -34.49
C GLU A 240 20.18 -21.63 -33.51
N GLN A 241 19.67 -22.18 -32.42
CA GLN A 241 19.02 -21.39 -31.36
C GLN A 241 19.85 -21.43 -30.07
N THR A 242 20.06 -20.27 -29.48
CA THR A 242 20.60 -20.15 -28.13
C THR A 242 19.53 -19.57 -27.27
N ILE A 243 19.18 -20.25 -26.17
CA ILE A 243 18.18 -19.83 -25.20
C ILE A 243 18.93 -19.44 -23.92
N ILE A 244 18.65 -18.25 -23.44
CA ILE A 244 18.98 -17.80 -22.09
C ILE A 244 17.66 -17.78 -21.35
N ASP A 245 17.49 -18.69 -20.40
CA ASP A 245 16.25 -18.82 -19.64
C ASP A 245 16.00 -17.58 -18.78
N PRO A 246 14.75 -17.14 -18.64
CA PRO A 246 14.38 -16.08 -17.70
C PRO A 246 14.62 -16.54 -16.25
N LYS A 247 14.86 -15.59 -15.38
CA LYS A 247 14.85 -15.81 -13.94
C LYS A 247 13.65 -15.09 -13.36
N ASP A 248 12.69 -15.84 -12.90
CA ASP A 248 11.51 -15.31 -12.25
C ASP A 248 11.86 -14.47 -11.02
N GLY A 249 11.03 -13.48 -10.74
CA GLY A 249 11.13 -12.66 -9.54
C GLY A 249 10.90 -13.49 -8.28
N GLN A 250 11.40 -12.97 -7.17
CA GLN A 250 11.16 -13.54 -5.86
C GLN A 250 9.82 -13.03 -5.32
N SER A 251 9.08 -13.89 -4.64
CA SER A 251 7.81 -13.55 -4.00
C SER A 251 8.04 -12.99 -2.60
N ILE A 252 7.11 -12.16 -2.13
CA ILE A 252 7.12 -11.65 -0.76
C ILE A 252 5.90 -12.15 0.02
N VAL A 253 6.09 -12.42 1.30
CA VAL A 253 5.03 -12.70 2.26
C VAL A 253 4.90 -11.49 3.16
N THR A 254 3.72 -10.89 3.17
CA THR A 254 3.45 -9.71 3.98
C THR A 254 3.05 -10.07 5.40
N THR A 255 2.98 -9.07 6.27
CA THR A 255 2.40 -9.17 7.60
C THR A 255 0.90 -8.88 7.61
N LEU A 256 0.37 -8.41 6.45
CA LEU A 256 -1.07 -8.18 6.27
C LEU A 256 -1.85 -9.48 6.45
N ASP A 257 -3.04 -9.35 6.98
CA ASP A 257 -4.02 -10.43 7.12
C ASP A 257 -5.29 -10.04 6.37
N VAL A 258 -5.68 -10.82 5.36
CA VAL A 258 -6.86 -10.53 4.52
C VAL A 258 -8.12 -10.38 5.36
N GLY A 259 -8.33 -11.24 6.36
CA GLY A 259 -9.52 -11.15 7.21
C GLY A 259 -9.53 -9.89 8.09
N VAL A 260 -8.37 -9.52 8.66
CA VAL A 260 -8.23 -8.28 9.43
C VAL A 260 -8.45 -7.06 8.52
N GLN A 261 -7.88 -7.08 7.33
CA GLN A 261 -8.04 -5.99 6.37
C GLN A 261 -9.51 -5.81 5.95
N GLN A 262 -10.22 -6.91 5.68
CA GLN A 262 -11.65 -6.87 5.38
C GLN A 262 -12.49 -6.31 6.52
N ILE A 263 -12.17 -6.66 7.78
CA ILE A 263 -12.84 -6.08 8.95
C ILE A 263 -12.60 -4.57 9.00
N VAL A 264 -11.35 -4.11 8.83
CA VAL A 264 -11.02 -2.67 8.82
C VAL A 264 -11.80 -1.96 7.72
N GLU A 265 -11.72 -2.47 6.49
CA GLU A 265 -12.36 -1.87 5.33
C GLU A 265 -13.88 -1.81 5.43
N LYS A 266 -14.50 -2.83 6.03
CA LYS A 266 -15.95 -2.86 6.29
C LYS A 266 -16.39 -1.63 7.09
N TYR A 267 -15.71 -1.33 8.20
CA TYR A 267 -16.10 -0.22 9.08
C TYR A 267 -15.72 1.15 8.51
N VAL A 268 -14.60 1.24 7.78
CA VAL A 268 -14.23 2.47 7.06
C VAL A 268 -15.23 2.78 5.95
N ASN A 269 -15.61 1.79 5.13
CA ASN A 269 -16.61 1.98 4.07
C ASN A 269 -17.97 2.34 4.65
N GLY A 270 -18.43 1.64 5.70
CA GLY A 270 -19.67 1.98 6.37
C GLY A 270 -19.70 3.43 6.89
N PHE A 271 -18.58 3.92 7.41
CA PHE A 271 -18.48 5.33 7.81
C PHE A 271 -18.47 6.28 6.59
N LYS A 272 -17.72 5.94 5.53
CA LYS A 272 -17.72 6.73 4.28
C LYS A 272 -19.12 6.85 3.68
N GLU A 273 -19.90 5.78 3.69
CA GLU A 273 -21.28 5.78 3.20
C GLU A 273 -22.24 6.56 4.09
N ALA A 274 -22.06 6.47 5.43
CA ALA A 274 -22.96 7.12 6.38
C ALA A 274 -22.71 8.63 6.53
N MET A 275 -21.47 9.06 6.51
CA MET A 275 -21.07 10.45 6.77
C MET A 275 -20.04 10.96 5.75
N GLY A 276 -19.02 10.15 5.47
CA GLY A 276 -17.89 10.58 4.68
C GLY A 276 -16.92 11.48 5.45
N ALA A 277 -15.76 11.69 4.85
CA ALA A 277 -14.73 12.60 5.33
C ALA A 277 -13.77 12.91 4.17
N LYS A 278 -12.94 13.92 4.33
CA LYS A 278 -11.89 14.21 3.36
C LYS A 278 -10.90 13.05 3.24
N ASN A 279 -10.42 12.52 4.39
CA ASN A 279 -9.61 11.31 4.46
C ASN A 279 -10.00 10.49 5.70
N ILE A 280 -9.87 9.17 5.60
CA ILE A 280 -9.97 8.27 6.74
C ILE A 280 -8.73 7.37 6.68
N GLY A 281 -7.98 7.30 7.79
CA GLY A 281 -6.84 6.41 7.91
C GLY A 281 -7.02 5.43 9.07
N VAL A 282 -6.66 4.17 8.84
CA VAL A 282 -6.64 3.13 9.88
C VAL A 282 -5.36 2.32 9.77
N ILE A 283 -4.68 2.13 10.90
CA ILE A 283 -3.55 1.21 11.02
C ILE A 283 -3.82 0.25 12.17
N ALA A 284 -3.74 -1.06 11.90
CA ALA A 284 -3.74 -2.11 12.92
C ALA A 284 -2.34 -2.72 13.01
N MET A 285 -1.72 -2.62 14.19
CA MET A 285 -0.31 -2.96 14.39
C MET A 285 -0.12 -3.83 15.62
N LYS A 286 0.79 -4.83 15.53
CA LYS A 286 1.22 -5.63 16.68
C LYS A 286 2.27 -4.90 17.49
N PRO A 287 1.98 -4.52 18.75
CA PRO A 287 2.91 -3.72 19.55
C PRO A 287 4.23 -4.44 19.85
N SER A 288 4.19 -5.77 19.95
CA SER A 288 5.34 -6.60 20.33
C SER A 288 6.39 -6.79 19.23
N THR A 289 6.04 -6.53 17.95
CA THR A 289 6.90 -6.82 16.81
C THR A 289 7.07 -5.67 15.82
N GLY A 290 6.14 -4.72 15.79
CA GLY A 290 6.08 -3.69 14.77
C GLY A 290 5.46 -4.15 13.45
N GLU A 291 4.86 -5.36 13.41
CA GLU A 291 4.11 -5.87 12.24
C GLU A 291 2.82 -5.08 12.03
N ILE A 292 2.61 -4.59 10.82
CA ILE A 292 1.34 -3.99 10.38
C ILE A 292 0.49 -5.12 9.81
N ILE A 293 -0.65 -5.39 10.44
CA ILE A 293 -1.54 -6.49 10.03
C ILE A 293 -2.72 -6.02 9.16
N ALA A 294 -3.04 -4.73 9.20
CA ALA A 294 -3.93 -4.07 8.25
C ALA A 294 -3.59 -2.57 8.16
N MET A 295 -3.80 -1.99 6.99
CA MET A 295 -3.63 -0.56 6.72
C MET A 295 -4.65 -0.13 5.67
N ASP A 296 -5.36 0.97 5.96
CA ASP A 296 -6.31 1.61 5.07
C ASP A 296 -6.04 3.12 5.14
N GLY A 297 -5.56 3.72 4.08
CA GLY A 297 -5.02 5.08 4.11
C GLY A 297 -5.49 5.99 3.01
N GLY A 298 -6.60 5.69 2.34
CA GLY A 298 -7.00 6.55 1.25
C GLY A 298 -8.30 6.19 0.55
N ASP A 299 -8.35 6.58 -0.70
CA ASP A 299 -9.46 6.27 -1.58
C ASP A 299 -9.34 4.85 -2.13
N ARG A 300 -10.48 4.22 -2.33
CA ARG A 300 -10.54 2.89 -2.90
C ARG A 300 -10.47 2.94 -4.41
N TYR A 301 -9.61 2.12 -4.98
CA TYR A 301 -9.49 1.92 -6.42
C TYR A 301 -9.12 0.47 -6.73
N ASP A 302 -9.59 -0.03 -7.87
CA ASP A 302 -9.26 -1.37 -8.33
C ASP A 302 -7.79 -1.42 -8.80
N LEU A 303 -6.98 -2.22 -8.11
CA LEU A 303 -5.58 -2.46 -8.46
C LEU A 303 -5.38 -3.04 -9.87
N ASN A 304 -6.40 -3.70 -10.43
CA ASN A 304 -6.40 -4.17 -11.82
C ASN A 304 -6.71 -3.05 -12.83
N ASN A 305 -7.35 -1.95 -12.37
CA ASN A 305 -7.66 -0.78 -13.20
C ASN A 305 -7.32 0.54 -12.47
N PRO A 306 -6.06 0.75 -12.04
CA PRO A 306 -5.69 1.80 -11.08
C PRO A 306 -5.78 3.22 -11.63
N ARG A 307 -6.17 3.41 -12.89
CA ARG A 307 -6.37 4.72 -13.51
C ARG A 307 -7.84 5.10 -13.65
N ASP A 308 -8.73 4.27 -13.15
CA ASP A 308 -10.14 4.57 -13.14
C ASP A 308 -10.49 5.53 -12.00
N LEU A 309 -10.89 6.73 -12.37
CA LEU A 309 -11.30 7.77 -11.43
C LEU A 309 -12.79 7.74 -11.10
N SER A 310 -13.56 6.80 -11.68
CA SER A 310 -15.03 6.75 -11.55
C SER A 310 -15.51 6.43 -10.13
N SER A 311 -14.62 5.88 -9.28
CA SER A 311 -14.91 5.67 -7.85
C SER A 311 -14.92 6.96 -7.02
N ILE A 312 -14.36 8.07 -7.56
CA ILE A 312 -14.18 9.34 -6.83
C ILE A 312 -14.87 10.51 -7.54
N TYR A 313 -14.87 10.50 -8.88
CA TYR A 313 -15.37 11.60 -9.70
C TYR A 313 -16.48 11.12 -10.62
N SER A 314 -17.47 11.98 -10.88
CA SER A 314 -18.50 11.71 -11.87
C SER A 314 -17.95 11.70 -13.30
N GLU A 315 -18.68 11.07 -14.24
CA GLU A 315 -18.29 11.07 -15.67
C GLU A 315 -18.09 12.47 -16.25
N ASP A 316 -18.92 13.43 -15.85
CA ASP A 316 -18.82 14.83 -16.31
C ASP A 316 -17.58 15.51 -15.74
N GLN A 317 -17.23 15.26 -14.48
CA GLN A 317 -16.00 15.76 -13.88
C GLN A 317 -14.77 15.19 -14.57
N ILE A 318 -14.75 13.89 -14.81
CA ILE A 318 -13.64 13.21 -15.51
C ILE A 318 -13.51 13.74 -16.94
N ALA A 319 -14.62 13.91 -17.65
CA ALA A 319 -14.62 14.46 -19.02
C ALA A 319 -14.16 15.94 -19.10
N ALA A 320 -14.29 16.68 -18.02
CA ALA A 320 -13.85 18.08 -17.92
C ALA A 320 -12.36 18.23 -17.53
N MET A 321 -11.72 17.17 -17.02
CA MET A 321 -10.31 17.19 -16.60
C MET A 321 -9.39 17.32 -17.82
N ASN A 322 -8.39 18.17 -17.71
CA ASN A 322 -7.24 18.15 -18.62
C ASN A 322 -6.18 17.14 -18.13
N ASP A 323 -5.11 16.96 -18.90
CA ASP A 323 -4.05 15.98 -18.56
C ASP A 323 -3.39 16.28 -17.19
N GLU A 324 -3.22 17.54 -16.81
CA GLU A 324 -2.62 17.96 -15.53
C GLU A 324 -3.57 17.65 -14.36
N ASP A 325 -4.85 17.98 -14.52
CA ASP A 325 -5.90 17.69 -13.53
C ASP A 325 -6.03 16.16 -13.33
N THR A 326 -6.03 15.40 -14.43
CA THR A 326 -6.08 13.92 -14.37
C THR A 326 -4.89 13.33 -13.61
N VAL A 327 -3.67 13.79 -13.89
CA VAL A 327 -2.47 13.33 -13.16
C VAL A 327 -2.54 13.72 -11.69
N THR A 328 -3.03 14.90 -11.38
CA THR A 328 -3.20 15.38 -10.00
C THR A 328 -4.21 14.52 -9.24
N ALA A 329 -5.37 14.23 -9.85
CA ALA A 329 -6.41 13.38 -9.29
C ALA A 329 -5.90 11.93 -9.04
N LEU A 330 -5.20 11.36 -10.02
CA LEU A 330 -4.59 10.02 -9.89
C LEU A 330 -3.56 9.96 -8.76
N ASN A 331 -2.68 10.96 -8.66
CA ASN A 331 -1.69 11.00 -7.58
C ASN A 331 -2.35 11.17 -6.21
N ALA A 332 -3.44 11.91 -6.10
CA ALA A 332 -4.21 12.04 -4.87
C ALA A 332 -4.85 10.70 -4.49
N MET A 333 -5.48 10.00 -5.44
CA MET A 333 -6.11 8.69 -5.24
C MET A 333 -5.10 7.61 -4.81
N TRP A 334 -3.86 7.65 -5.35
CA TRP A 334 -2.82 6.68 -5.04
C TRP A 334 -2.02 6.99 -3.77
N ASN A 335 -2.34 8.12 -3.11
CA ASN A 335 -1.59 8.57 -1.95
C ASN A 335 -2.01 7.80 -0.69
N ASN A 336 -1.05 7.17 -0.01
CA ASN A 336 -1.28 6.50 1.26
C ASN A 336 -1.23 7.51 2.41
N PHE A 337 -2.39 7.98 2.87
CA PHE A 337 -2.54 8.93 3.96
C PHE A 337 -1.81 8.51 5.24
N CYS A 338 -1.81 7.22 5.57
CA CYS A 338 -1.19 6.70 6.78
C CYS A 338 0.32 6.94 6.88
N VAL A 339 0.99 7.05 5.71
CA VAL A 339 2.45 7.07 5.63
C VAL A 339 2.98 8.40 5.11
N THR A 340 2.26 9.05 4.19
CA THR A 340 2.75 10.25 3.48
C THR A 340 2.32 11.55 4.13
N GLU A 341 1.05 11.65 4.55
CA GLU A 341 0.48 12.89 5.06
C GLU A 341 0.94 13.18 6.48
N THR A 342 1.23 14.45 6.71
CA THR A 342 1.64 14.94 8.03
C THR A 342 0.61 15.92 8.58
N TYR A 343 0.23 15.73 9.83
CA TYR A 343 -0.78 16.53 10.50
C TYR A 343 -0.41 16.74 11.97
N GLU A 344 -1.05 17.68 12.63
CA GLU A 344 -0.92 17.87 14.08
C GLU A 344 -1.68 16.75 14.79
N PRO A 345 -1.01 15.91 15.63
CA PRO A 345 -1.64 14.70 16.19
C PRO A 345 -2.75 15.00 17.21
N GLY A 346 -2.73 16.18 17.80
CA GLY A 346 -3.65 16.51 18.88
C GLY A 346 -3.43 15.66 20.13
N SER A 347 -4.49 15.44 20.91
CA SER A 347 -4.39 14.83 22.24
C SER A 347 -3.94 13.37 22.28
N VAL A 348 -3.85 12.65 21.16
CA VAL A 348 -3.33 11.28 21.14
C VAL A 348 -1.86 11.22 21.55
N VAL A 349 -1.10 12.30 21.39
CA VAL A 349 0.32 12.38 21.81
C VAL A 349 0.50 12.50 23.33
N LYS A 350 -0.53 12.88 24.09
CA LYS A 350 -0.39 13.14 25.54
C LYS A 350 0.18 11.97 26.35
N PRO A 351 -0.24 10.71 26.14
CA PRO A 351 0.39 9.57 26.82
C PRO A 351 1.88 9.45 26.53
N ILE A 352 2.31 9.75 25.28
CA ILE A 352 3.71 9.70 24.85
C ILE A 352 4.53 10.80 25.55
N VAL A 353 3.99 12.04 25.61
CA VAL A 353 4.64 13.16 26.30
C VAL A 353 4.74 12.88 27.80
N MET A 354 3.68 12.36 28.43
CA MET A 354 3.68 11.99 29.84
C MET A 354 4.69 10.88 30.13
N ALA A 355 4.74 9.84 29.32
CA ALA A 355 5.72 8.76 29.40
C ALA A 355 7.16 9.31 29.31
N GLY A 356 7.42 10.22 28.38
CA GLY A 356 8.70 10.91 28.27
C GLY A 356 9.06 11.75 29.50
N ALA A 357 8.10 12.42 30.10
CA ALA A 357 8.29 13.22 31.33
C ALA A 357 8.62 12.34 32.53
N LEU A 358 7.92 11.20 32.69
CA LEU A 358 8.19 10.20 33.73
C LEU A 358 9.58 9.58 33.52
N GLU A 359 9.91 9.14 32.32
CA GLU A 359 11.20 8.52 32.00
C GLU A 359 12.40 9.48 32.27
N LYS A 360 12.21 10.78 32.06
CA LYS A 360 13.25 11.78 32.37
C LYS A 360 13.23 12.22 33.84
N GLY A 361 12.35 11.65 34.67
CA GLY A 361 12.22 12.01 36.09
C GLY A 361 11.81 13.46 36.32
N LYS A 362 11.06 14.05 35.38
CA LYS A 362 10.58 15.42 35.49
C LYS A 362 9.25 15.54 36.24
N ILE A 363 8.53 14.45 36.27
CA ILE A 363 7.34 14.21 37.07
C ILE A 363 7.45 12.83 37.70
N SER A 364 6.64 12.56 38.72
CA SER A 364 6.51 11.25 39.37
C SER A 364 5.04 10.81 39.36
N GLU A 365 4.78 9.51 39.53
CA GLU A 365 3.43 8.92 39.57
C GLU A 365 2.50 9.59 40.59
N ASN A 366 3.07 10.17 41.68
CA ASN A 366 2.32 10.81 42.75
C ASN A 366 2.12 12.33 42.55
N ASP A 367 2.63 12.89 41.44
CA ASP A 367 2.41 14.31 41.15
C ASP A 367 0.94 14.60 40.82
N THR A 368 0.49 15.77 41.24
CA THR A 368 -0.82 16.30 40.85
C THR A 368 -0.67 17.66 40.20
N PHE A 369 -1.58 17.99 39.32
CA PHE A 369 -1.65 19.25 38.58
C PHE A 369 -2.98 19.92 38.78
N VAL A 370 -2.98 21.26 38.79
CA VAL A 370 -4.21 22.03 38.96
C VAL A 370 -4.61 22.62 37.61
N CYS A 371 -5.77 22.18 37.11
CA CYS A 371 -6.38 22.80 35.94
C CYS A 371 -7.34 23.91 36.40
N ASP A 372 -7.07 25.13 36.02
CA ASP A 372 -7.94 26.30 36.25
C ASP A 372 -8.57 26.86 34.97
N GLY A 373 -8.53 26.02 33.88
CA GLY A 373 -9.15 26.32 32.61
C GLY A 373 -8.19 26.71 31.50
N GLY A 374 -6.88 26.87 31.78
CA GLY A 374 -5.84 27.16 30.79
C GLY A 374 -4.67 27.96 31.34
N GLN A 375 -3.70 28.25 30.50
CA GLN A 375 -2.46 28.94 30.86
C GLN A 375 -2.23 30.19 30.03
N THR A 376 -1.55 31.18 30.62
CA THR A 376 -1.19 32.44 29.94
C THR A 376 0.29 32.45 29.60
N PHE A 377 0.61 32.79 28.37
CA PHE A 377 1.97 32.82 27.80
C PHE A 377 2.29 34.20 27.20
N GLY A 378 3.57 34.41 26.89
CA GLY A 378 4.09 35.65 26.31
C GLY A 378 4.57 36.64 27.36
N ALA A 379 5.51 37.51 27.01
CA ALA A 379 6.14 38.46 27.94
C ALA A 379 5.16 39.43 28.59
N ASN A 380 3.99 39.66 27.95
CA ASN A 380 2.94 40.57 28.45
C ASN A 380 1.67 39.79 28.89
N GLY A 381 1.70 38.45 28.87
CA GLY A 381 0.51 37.63 29.14
C GLY A 381 -0.60 37.79 28.11
N ASP A 382 -0.24 37.98 26.85
CA ASP A 382 -1.14 38.31 25.74
C ASP A 382 -1.69 37.07 25.02
N THR A 383 -1.15 35.85 25.29
CA THR A 383 -1.60 34.61 24.72
C THR A 383 -2.18 33.69 25.78
N TYR A 384 -3.50 33.46 25.75
CA TYR A 384 -4.19 32.51 26.66
C TYR A 384 -4.51 31.22 25.89
N ILE A 385 -3.95 30.09 26.33
CA ILE A 385 -4.21 28.75 25.76
C ILE A 385 -5.21 28.04 26.68
N LYS A 386 -6.36 27.68 26.12
CA LYS A 386 -7.49 27.09 26.82
C LYS A 386 -7.35 25.59 27.01
N CYS A 387 -7.83 25.09 28.15
CA CYS A 387 -8.16 23.68 28.29
C CYS A 387 -9.45 23.35 27.52
N ALA A 388 -9.63 22.08 27.19
CA ALA A 388 -10.78 21.62 26.39
C ALA A 388 -12.13 21.93 27.06
N VAL A 389 -12.18 21.95 28.41
CA VAL A 389 -13.39 22.20 29.18
C VAL A 389 -13.68 23.70 29.48
N TRP A 390 -12.80 24.60 28.99
CA TRP A 390 -13.00 26.03 29.22
C TRP A 390 -14.40 26.51 28.76
N PRO A 391 -15.15 27.33 29.52
CA PRO A 391 -14.72 28.13 30.66
C PRO A 391 -14.69 27.38 32.01
N ASP A 392 -15.06 26.11 32.07
CA ASP A 392 -14.93 25.28 33.26
C ASP A 392 -13.48 24.83 33.49
N ALA A 393 -13.22 24.11 34.58
CA ALA A 393 -11.90 23.60 34.92
C ALA A 393 -12.02 22.19 35.54
N HIS A 394 -11.00 21.34 35.31
CA HIS A 394 -10.95 20.01 35.92
C HIS A 394 -10.62 20.03 37.42
N GLY A 395 -9.99 21.11 37.91
CA GLY A 395 -9.50 21.20 39.29
C GLY A 395 -8.17 20.45 39.47
N THR A 396 -7.99 19.80 40.63
CA THR A 396 -6.76 19.05 40.91
C THR A 396 -6.86 17.64 40.38
N GLU A 397 -5.93 17.26 39.47
CA GLU A 397 -5.90 16.00 38.79
C GLU A 397 -4.59 15.24 39.09
N ALA A 398 -4.68 13.93 39.34
CA ALA A 398 -3.55 13.02 39.28
C ALA A 398 -3.20 12.70 37.80
N LEU A 399 -2.03 12.10 37.51
CA LEU A 399 -1.60 11.79 36.15
C LEU A 399 -2.61 10.92 35.40
N ARG A 400 -3.26 9.98 36.12
CA ARG A 400 -4.33 9.13 35.58
C ARG A 400 -5.50 9.98 35.06
N ASP A 401 -5.94 10.96 35.85
CA ASP A 401 -7.07 11.79 35.51
C ASP A 401 -6.75 12.78 34.38
N VAL A 402 -5.49 13.28 34.33
CA VAL A 402 -4.99 14.13 33.25
C VAL A 402 -5.15 13.42 31.88
N ILE A 403 -4.84 12.12 31.81
CA ILE A 403 -5.02 11.32 30.57
C ILE A 403 -6.50 11.02 30.37
N ALA A 404 -7.22 10.59 31.37
CA ALA A 404 -8.65 10.23 31.30
C ALA A 404 -9.53 11.39 30.82
N ASN A 405 -9.31 12.59 31.36
CA ASN A 405 -10.06 13.81 31.04
C ASN A 405 -9.43 14.59 29.87
N SER A 406 -8.29 14.14 29.35
CA SER A 406 -7.57 14.84 28.27
C SER A 406 -7.21 16.30 28.58
N CYS A 407 -6.75 16.59 29.82
CA CYS A 407 -6.49 17.94 30.32
C CYS A 407 -5.30 18.60 29.57
N ASN A 408 -5.56 19.70 28.82
CA ASN A 408 -4.48 20.47 28.15
C ASN A 408 -3.65 21.25 29.16
N ASP A 409 -4.31 21.84 30.17
CA ASP A 409 -3.67 22.68 31.17
C ASP A 409 -2.61 21.91 31.96
N ALA A 410 -2.95 20.74 32.48
CA ALA A 410 -1.99 19.87 33.15
C ALA A 410 -0.81 19.45 32.21
N MET A 411 -1.09 19.18 30.95
CA MET A 411 -0.04 18.84 29.99
C MET A 411 0.94 20.00 29.70
N MET A 412 0.44 21.25 29.64
CA MET A 412 1.28 22.44 29.54
C MET A 412 2.18 22.59 30.78
N GLN A 413 1.65 22.34 31.99
CA GLN A 413 2.47 22.35 33.23
C GLN A 413 3.53 21.22 33.22
N ILE A 414 3.20 20.04 32.74
CA ILE A 414 4.14 18.91 32.58
C ILE A 414 5.26 19.30 31.62
N ALA A 415 4.94 19.88 30.46
CA ALA A 415 5.94 20.34 29.50
C ALA A 415 6.84 21.45 30.07
N ALA A 416 6.27 22.38 30.81
CA ALA A 416 7.04 23.42 31.52
C ALA A 416 8.04 22.82 32.53
N LYS A 417 7.63 21.77 33.29
CA LYS A 417 8.55 21.01 34.16
C LYS A 417 9.64 20.26 33.36
N MET A 418 9.35 19.77 32.17
CA MET A 418 10.36 19.15 31.29
C MET A 418 11.37 20.19 30.79
N GLY A 419 10.89 21.34 30.36
CA GLY A 419 11.64 22.36 29.65
C GLY A 419 11.98 21.94 28.21
N THR A 420 12.30 22.93 27.36
CA THR A 420 12.53 22.77 25.91
C THR A 420 13.50 21.65 25.56
N GLU A 421 14.66 21.60 26.22
CA GLU A 421 15.71 20.63 25.90
C GLU A 421 15.26 19.18 26.12
N GLN A 422 14.60 18.88 27.24
CA GLN A 422 14.18 17.50 27.55
C GLN A 422 12.95 17.11 26.75
N PHE A 423 12.07 18.06 26.44
CA PHE A 423 10.92 17.84 25.58
C PHE A 423 11.35 17.45 24.17
N LEU A 424 12.27 18.20 23.54
CA LEU A 424 12.82 17.87 22.21
C LEU A 424 13.55 16.53 22.20
N LYS A 425 14.29 16.21 23.28
CA LYS A 425 14.91 14.89 23.43
C LYS A 425 13.87 13.76 23.52
N ALA A 426 12.74 14.01 24.18
CA ALA A 426 11.66 13.04 24.23
C ALA A 426 11.00 12.87 22.86
N GLN A 427 10.71 13.94 22.12
CA GLN A 427 10.19 13.84 20.76
C GLN A 427 11.12 13.02 19.86
N THR A 428 12.44 13.28 19.91
CA THR A 428 13.46 12.51 19.16
C THR A 428 13.51 11.05 19.64
N LEU A 429 13.36 10.79 20.93
CA LEU A 429 13.35 9.44 21.48
C LEU A 429 12.20 8.61 20.91
N PHE A 430 11.01 9.20 20.75
CA PHE A 430 9.85 8.59 20.12
C PHE A 430 9.82 8.70 18.60
N ASN A 431 10.92 9.18 17.98
CA ASN A 431 11.16 9.26 16.55
C ASN A 431 10.29 10.31 15.79
N PHE A 432 9.70 11.27 16.49
CA PHE A 432 9.05 12.40 15.81
C PHE A 432 10.09 13.24 15.05
N GLY A 433 9.70 13.76 13.89
CA GLY A 433 10.58 14.50 12.99
C GLY A 433 11.54 13.65 12.16
N SER A 434 11.42 12.31 12.21
CA SER A 434 12.24 11.37 11.47
C SER A 434 11.41 10.23 10.90
N ARG A 435 11.76 9.74 9.72
CA ARG A 435 11.09 8.57 9.13
C ARG A 435 11.24 7.34 10.02
N THR A 436 10.21 6.51 10.07
CA THR A 436 10.22 5.26 10.85
C THR A 436 11.02 4.17 10.14
N GLY A 437 11.17 4.29 8.83
CA GLY A 437 11.81 3.29 7.98
C GLY A 437 10.88 2.14 7.62
N ILE A 438 9.56 2.37 7.61
CA ILE A 438 8.59 1.42 7.07
C ILE A 438 8.94 1.05 5.63
N ASP A 439 8.68 -0.18 5.24
CA ASP A 439 8.95 -0.71 3.91
C ASP A 439 7.89 -0.30 2.87
N LEU A 440 7.53 0.98 2.87
CA LEU A 440 6.70 1.64 1.87
C LEU A 440 7.41 2.89 1.31
N PRO A 441 7.13 3.27 0.05
CA PRO A 441 7.70 4.48 -0.53
C PRO A 441 7.06 5.75 0.06
N ASN A 442 7.69 6.90 -0.18
CA ASN A 442 7.18 8.25 0.07
C ASN A 442 6.83 8.57 1.54
N GLU A 443 7.46 7.89 2.51
CA GLU A 443 7.23 8.16 3.93
C GLU A 443 7.53 9.63 4.29
N GLY A 444 6.54 10.31 4.90
CA GLY A 444 6.68 11.64 5.48
C GLY A 444 7.51 11.61 6.77
N SER A 445 8.17 12.72 7.10
CA SER A 445 8.96 12.81 8.34
C SER A 445 8.31 13.65 9.44
N GLY A 446 7.27 14.42 9.08
CA GLY A 446 6.75 15.45 9.97
C GLY A 446 7.73 16.61 10.18
N VAL A 447 7.30 17.60 10.95
CA VAL A 447 8.10 18.78 11.31
C VAL A 447 8.00 18.98 12.82
N ILE A 448 9.16 19.04 13.49
CA ILE A 448 9.26 19.36 14.91
C ILE A 448 10.06 20.67 15.09
N HIS A 449 9.86 21.32 16.23
CA HIS A 449 10.66 22.48 16.58
C HIS A 449 12.13 22.13 16.85
N THR A 450 12.99 23.14 16.72
CA THR A 450 14.37 23.09 17.17
C THR A 450 14.50 23.87 18.49
N ALA A 451 15.67 23.78 19.14
CA ALA A 451 15.91 24.56 20.36
C ALA A 451 15.78 26.08 20.12
N ASP A 452 16.06 26.54 18.91
CA ASP A 452 15.98 27.97 18.55
C ASP A 452 14.55 28.43 18.22
N THR A 453 13.64 27.49 17.83
CA THR A 453 12.27 27.81 17.41
C THR A 453 11.22 27.43 18.45
N MET A 454 11.57 26.71 19.52
CA MET A 454 10.67 26.30 20.57
C MET A 454 10.68 27.30 21.73
N GLY A 455 9.80 28.28 21.69
CA GLY A 455 9.51 29.16 22.81
C GLY A 455 8.56 28.51 23.84
N GLU A 456 8.12 29.28 24.81
CA GLU A 456 7.21 28.81 25.88
C GLU A 456 5.84 28.41 25.34
N THR A 457 5.32 29.17 24.39
CA THR A 457 4.02 28.91 23.74
C THR A 457 4.08 27.64 22.87
N GLU A 458 5.14 27.50 22.06
CA GLU A 458 5.34 26.33 21.20
C GLU A 458 5.51 25.07 22.05
N LEU A 459 6.25 25.15 23.15
CA LEU A 459 6.42 24.04 24.10
C LEU A 459 5.10 23.62 24.71
N ALA A 460 4.30 24.61 25.15
CA ALA A 460 2.98 24.37 25.72
C ALA A 460 2.01 23.72 24.73
N CYS A 461 1.95 24.24 23.49
CA CYS A 461 1.11 23.67 22.43
C CYS A 461 1.57 22.26 22.02
N SER A 462 2.88 22.03 21.92
CA SER A 462 3.43 20.73 21.57
C SER A 462 3.10 19.64 22.61
N ALA A 463 2.87 20.01 23.87
CA ALA A 463 2.53 19.08 24.94
C ALA A 463 1.19 18.36 24.73
N PHE A 464 0.26 18.96 23.98
CA PHE A 464 -1.04 18.37 23.65
C PHE A 464 -1.23 18.17 22.14
N GLY A 465 -0.13 18.16 21.38
CA GLY A 465 -0.09 17.74 19.98
C GLY A 465 -0.42 18.82 18.96
N GLN A 466 -0.18 20.08 19.27
CA GLN A 466 -0.30 21.19 18.33
C GLN A 466 1.07 21.89 18.14
N GLY A 467 1.28 22.54 17.00
CA GLY A 467 2.52 23.25 16.70
C GLY A 467 3.63 22.37 16.11
N PHE A 468 3.44 21.06 15.99
CA PHE A 468 4.31 20.16 15.24
C PHE A 468 3.47 19.16 14.45
N THR A 469 4.07 18.51 13.45
CA THR A 469 3.36 17.52 12.63
C THR A 469 4.04 16.17 12.66
N CYS A 470 3.25 15.09 12.52
CA CYS A 470 3.71 13.74 12.34
C CYS A 470 2.79 12.97 11.38
N THR A 471 3.24 11.83 10.90
CA THR A 471 2.40 10.88 10.15
C THR A 471 1.69 9.91 11.09
N MET A 472 0.64 9.22 10.60
CA MET A 472 -0.03 8.17 11.38
C MET A 472 0.93 7.07 11.80
N ILE A 473 1.84 6.65 10.90
CA ILE A 473 2.80 5.59 11.22
C ILE A 473 3.81 6.02 12.29
N GLN A 474 4.20 7.29 12.35
CA GLN A 474 5.03 7.79 13.45
C GLN A 474 4.31 7.75 14.79
N GLU A 475 3.06 8.20 14.84
CA GLU A 475 2.27 8.26 16.07
C GLU A 475 1.98 6.85 16.61
N ILE A 476 1.47 5.93 15.77
CA ILE A 476 1.15 4.58 16.22
C ILE A 476 2.41 3.82 16.65
N ASN A 477 3.54 3.99 15.95
CA ASN A 477 4.77 3.31 16.30
C ASN A 477 5.39 3.83 17.61
N ALA A 478 5.29 5.15 17.86
CA ALA A 478 5.67 5.75 19.14
C ALA A 478 4.80 5.17 20.26
N MET A 479 3.47 5.10 20.06
CA MET A 479 2.54 4.54 21.03
C MET A 479 2.77 3.06 21.27
N CYS A 480 3.08 2.25 20.24
CA CYS A 480 3.49 0.85 20.40
C CYS A 480 4.59 0.72 21.43
N SER A 481 5.62 1.57 21.35
CA SER A 481 6.74 1.51 22.28
C SER A 481 6.34 1.91 23.71
N VAL A 482 5.36 2.78 23.85
CA VAL A 482 4.88 3.20 25.17
C VAL A 482 4.11 2.08 25.86
N ILE A 483 3.34 1.27 25.12
CA ILE A 483 2.45 0.25 25.71
C ILE A 483 3.05 -1.16 25.80
N ASN A 484 4.18 -1.43 25.11
CA ASN A 484 4.78 -2.78 25.02
C ASN A 484 5.97 -3.01 25.96
N GLY A 485 6.15 -2.19 26.99
CA GLY A 485 7.29 -2.24 27.90
C GLY A 485 8.47 -1.37 27.45
N GLY A 486 8.28 -0.48 26.51
CA GLY A 486 9.28 0.50 26.05
C GLY A 486 10.08 0.11 24.80
N SER A 487 9.77 -0.98 24.16
CA SER A 487 10.51 -1.48 22.99
C SER A 487 10.05 -0.80 21.70
N TYR A 488 10.91 0.03 21.09
CA TYR A 488 10.62 0.65 19.79
C TYR A 488 11.14 -0.25 18.66
N TYR A 489 10.22 -0.82 17.90
CA TYR A 489 10.52 -1.65 16.72
C TYR A 489 10.38 -0.82 15.44
N GLN A 490 11.12 -1.21 14.40
CA GLN A 490 10.89 -0.68 13.05
C GLN A 490 9.58 -1.28 12.51
N PRO A 491 8.61 -0.43 12.08
CA PRO A 491 7.38 -0.93 11.49
C PRO A 491 7.65 -1.57 10.14
N HIS A 492 6.94 -2.64 9.80
CA HIS A 492 7.15 -3.36 8.55
C HIS A 492 5.91 -4.10 8.08
N LEU A 493 5.84 -4.31 6.77
CA LEU A 493 4.77 -5.02 6.07
C LEU A 493 5.24 -6.34 5.45
N VAL A 494 6.55 -6.60 5.36
CA VAL A 494 7.07 -7.86 4.78
C VAL A 494 7.81 -8.66 5.82
N SER A 495 7.42 -9.93 5.97
CA SER A 495 8.01 -10.88 6.91
C SER A 495 8.97 -11.88 6.25
N GLU A 496 8.82 -12.15 4.92
CA GLU A 496 9.58 -13.21 4.25
C GLU A 496 9.72 -12.92 2.75
N ILE A 497 10.87 -13.33 2.18
CA ILE A 497 11.08 -13.41 0.73
C ILE A 497 11.26 -14.88 0.35
N LYS A 498 10.54 -15.33 -0.68
CA LYS A 498 10.59 -16.68 -1.24
C LYS A 498 11.11 -16.66 -2.67
N ASP A 499 11.85 -17.69 -3.07
CA ASP A 499 12.23 -17.89 -4.46
C ASP A 499 11.05 -18.43 -5.31
N SER A 500 11.26 -18.58 -6.61
CA SER A 500 10.26 -19.12 -7.54
C SER A 500 9.85 -20.58 -7.26
N SER A 501 10.60 -21.31 -6.42
CA SER A 501 10.25 -22.66 -5.96
C SER A 501 9.39 -22.65 -4.69
N GLY A 502 9.15 -21.48 -4.08
CA GLY A 502 8.47 -21.32 -2.80
C GLY A 502 9.37 -21.49 -1.58
N SER A 503 10.69 -21.68 -1.78
CA SER A 503 11.64 -21.79 -0.67
C SER A 503 11.98 -20.42 -0.09
N THR A 504 12.07 -20.33 1.23
CA THR A 504 12.45 -19.10 1.93
C THR A 504 13.90 -18.71 1.60
N VAL A 505 14.07 -17.54 1.02
CA VAL A 505 15.39 -16.93 0.75
C VAL A 505 15.82 -16.04 1.91
N LYS A 506 14.87 -15.30 2.48
CA LYS A 506 15.11 -14.38 3.59
C LYS A 506 13.87 -14.29 4.46
N LYS A 507 14.08 -14.34 5.77
CA LYS A 507 13.08 -14.03 6.77
C LYS A 507 13.48 -12.74 7.48
N PHE A 508 12.51 -11.88 7.76
CA PHE A 508 12.72 -10.65 8.50
C PHE A 508 12.24 -10.87 9.94
N ASP A 509 13.17 -10.84 10.88
CA ASP A 509 12.84 -10.80 12.30
C ASP A 509 12.51 -9.35 12.69
N PRO A 510 11.66 -9.12 13.70
CA PRO A 510 11.38 -7.77 14.20
C PRO A 510 12.67 -7.01 14.57
N ILE A 511 12.84 -5.82 14.02
CA ILE A 511 14.04 -5.01 14.24
C ILE A 511 13.83 -4.12 15.47
N PHE A 512 14.43 -4.51 16.60
CA PHE A 512 14.47 -3.66 17.78
C PHE A 512 15.45 -2.49 17.54
N MET A 513 14.93 -1.27 17.65
CA MET A 513 15.69 -0.05 17.39
C MET A 513 16.25 0.57 18.68
N LYS A 514 15.43 0.67 19.73
CA LYS A 514 15.77 1.34 20.98
C LYS A 514 14.75 1.10 22.08
N GLN A 515 15.17 1.32 23.33
CA GLN A 515 14.28 1.41 24.49
C GLN A 515 13.82 2.86 24.67
N THR A 516 12.53 3.09 24.81
CA THR A 516 11.95 4.44 24.98
C THR A 516 11.62 4.76 26.44
N VAL A 517 10.97 3.84 27.13
CA VAL A 517 10.57 3.97 28.55
C VAL A 517 10.81 2.66 29.29
N SER A 518 10.77 2.71 30.63
CA SER A 518 10.82 1.49 31.46
C SER A 518 9.49 0.71 31.37
N SER A 519 9.53 -0.55 31.77
CA SER A 519 8.33 -1.42 31.83
C SER A 519 7.30 -0.94 32.85
N GLU A 520 7.76 -0.30 33.92
CA GLU A 520 6.89 0.26 34.95
C GLU A 520 6.10 1.46 34.40
N ILE A 521 6.80 2.42 33.75
CA ILE A 521 6.15 3.56 33.11
C ILE A 521 5.16 3.09 32.02
N SER A 522 5.55 2.07 31.26
CA SER A 522 4.66 1.46 30.27
C SER A 522 3.36 0.93 30.91
N ALA A 523 3.47 0.24 32.04
CA ALA A 523 2.29 -0.28 32.76
C ALA A 523 1.41 0.86 33.31
N ASP A 524 2.03 1.91 33.87
CA ASP A 524 1.31 3.08 34.35
C ASP A 524 0.51 3.76 33.24
N ILE A 525 1.15 4.01 32.09
CA ILE A 525 0.48 4.64 30.94
C ILE A 525 -0.65 3.77 30.40
N ARG A 526 -0.49 2.44 30.31
CA ARG A 526 -1.61 1.55 29.94
C ARG A 526 -2.80 1.69 30.90
N SER A 527 -2.52 1.71 32.22
CA SER A 527 -3.54 1.92 33.23
C SER A 527 -4.24 3.28 33.10
N TYR A 528 -3.50 4.36 32.80
CA TYR A 528 -4.08 5.69 32.59
C TYR A 528 -4.96 5.74 31.33
N MET A 529 -4.52 5.07 30.25
CA MET A 529 -5.32 4.96 29.04
C MET A 529 -6.55 4.07 29.21
N GLN A 530 -6.49 3.03 30.07
CA GLN A 530 -7.66 2.26 30.46
C GLN A 530 -8.68 3.13 31.19
N ALA A 531 -8.24 3.99 32.12
CA ALA A 531 -9.10 4.93 32.80
C ALA A 531 -9.84 5.87 31.83
N SER A 532 -9.18 6.29 30.73
CA SER A 532 -9.84 7.08 29.68
C SER A 532 -11.02 6.35 29.03
N VAL A 533 -10.93 5.03 28.88
CA VAL A 533 -12.02 4.20 28.34
C VAL A 533 -13.10 3.93 29.39
N GLN A 534 -12.72 3.70 30.65
CA GLN A 534 -13.66 3.33 31.69
C GLN A 534 -14.48 4.53 32.23
N GLU A 535 -13.85 5.68 32.41
CA GLU A 535 -14.39 6.83 33.14
C GLU A 535 -14.21 8.15 32.39
N GLY A 536 -13.40 8.19 31.31
CA GLY A 536 -12.99 9.42 30.63
C GLY A 536 -13.59 9.62 29.26
N THR A 537 -12.80 10.26 28.37
CA THR A 537 -13.23 10.71 27.02
C THR A 537 -13.36 9.60 25.99
N SER A 538 -12.90 8.39 26.30
CA SER A 538 -12.83 7.26 25.35
C SER A 538 -13.91 6.19 25.58
N GLY A 539 -14.94 6.49 26.37
CA GLY A 539 -15.97 5.53 26.80
C GLY A 539 -16.79 4.91 25.65
N THR A 540 -16.93 5.61 24.54
CA THR A 540 -17.64 5.13 23.34
C THR A 540 -16.95 3.90 22.70
N SER A 541 -15.65 3.74 22.90
CA SER A 541 -14.86 2.66 22.29
C SER A 541 -14.89 1.32 23.03
N LYS A 542 -15.65 1.18 24.12
CA LYS A 542 -15.71 -0.05 24.92
C LYS A 542 -16.12 -1.25 24.05
N VAL A 543 -15.41 -2.36 24.22
CA VAL A 543 -15.72 -3.65 23.60
C VAL A 543 -16.10 -4.64 24.70
N GLN A 544 -17.20 -5.34 24.52
CA GLN A 544 -17.70 -6.29 25.51
C GLN A 544 -16.72 -7.45 25.73
N GLY A 545 -16.45 -7.77 26.97
CA GLY A 545 -15.59 -8.89 27.37
C GLY A 545 -14.08 -8.63 27.28
N TYR A 546 -13.66 -7.44 26.82
CA TYR A 546 -12.23 -7.13 26.67
C TYR A 546 -11.84 -5.82 27.36
N SER A 547 -10.74 -5.87 28.11
CA SER A 547 -10.13 -4.66 28.62
C SER A 547 -9.46 -3.89 27.49
N SER A 548 -9.60 -2.58 27.48
CA SER A 548 -8.95 -1.73 26.48
C SER A 548 -8.46 -0.42 27.09
N GLY A 549 -7.38 0.10 26.53
CA GLY A 549 -6.88 1.44 26.81
C GLY A 549 -6.98 2.30 25.56
N GLY A 550 -7.36 3.56 25.69
CA GLY A 550 -7.55 4.42 24.54
C GLY A 550 -7.29 5.89 24.80
N LYS A 551 -7.08 6.64 23.72
CA LYS A 551 -6.94 8.11 23.78
C LYS A 551 -7.54 8.75 22.54
N THR A 552 -8.43 9.73 22.78
CA THR A 552 -8.99 10.58 21.73
C THR A 552 -8.05 11.70 21.33
N GLY A 553 -8.08 12.09 20.07
CA GLY A 553 -7.44 13.28 19.52
C GLY A 553 -8.43 14.18 18.84
N THR A 554 -8.22 15.48 18.96
CA THR A 554 -8.91 16.51 18.21
C THR A 554 -7.89 17.60 17.88
N ALA A 555 -7.68 17.87 16.61
CA ALA A 555 -6.76 18.90 16.13
C ALA A 555 -7.51 19.83 15.18
N GLU A 556 -7.64 21.11 15.57
CA GLU A 556 -8.14 22.13 14.67
C GLU A 556 -7.12 22.41 13.56
N LYS A 557 -7.54 22.43 12.31
CA LYS A 557 -6.64 22.68 11.18
C LYS A 557 -6.30 24.15 11.01
N LEU A 558 -5.15 24.43 10.43
CA LEU A 558 -4.73 25.79 10.09
C LEU A 558 -5.42 26.31 8.82
N PRO A 559 -5.77 27.62 8.76
CA PRO A 559 -5.71 28.61 9.84
C PRO A 559 -6.77 28.34 10.92
N ARG A 560 -6.45 28.52 12.20
CA ARG A 560 -7.39 28.31 13.30
C ARG A 560 -8.66 29.16 13.15
N GLY A 561 -9.79 28.65 13.61
CA GLY A 561 -11.09 29.30 13.49
C GLY A 561 -11.79 29.07 12.14
N ASN A 562 -11.30 28.15 11.31
CA ASN A 562 -11.94 27.79 10.05
C ASN A 562 -13.03 26.71 10.18
N GLY A 563 -13.23 26.17 11.40
CA GLY A 563 -14.20 25.11 11.67
C GLY A 563 -13.79 23.71 11.15
N LYS A 564 -12.56 23.55 10.64
CA LYS A 564 -12.04 22.28 10.12
C LYS A 564 -11.20 21.56 11.14
N TYR A 565 -11.50 20.29 11.34
CA TYR A 565 -10.86 19.45 12.35
C TYR A 565 -10.39 18.12 11.76
N LEU A 566 -9.33 17.60 12.37
CA LEU A 566 -8.94 16.21 12.28
C LEU A 566 -9.24 15.58 13.63
N VAL A 567 -10.06 14.53 13.66
CA VAL A 567 -10.35 13.77 14.86
C VAL A 567 -9.74 12.38 14.76
N SER A 568 -9.26 11.86 15.88
CA SER A 568 -8.54 10.60 15.89
C SER A 568 -8.76 9.81 17.18
N PHE A 569 -8.51 8.52 17.12
CA PHE A 569 -8.57 7.64 18.26
C PHE A 569 -7.52 6.55 18.16
N ILE A 570 -6.70 6.42 19.21
CA ILE A 570 -5.73 5.33 19.32
C ILE A 570 -6.12 4.43 20.49
N THR A 571 -6.17 3.13 20.27
CA THR A 571 -6.64 2.16 21.27
C THR A 571 -5.93 0.82 21.12
N PHE A 572 -5.77 0.14 22.25
CA PHE A 572 -5.16 -1.20 22.31
C PHE A 572 -5.97 -2.13 23.23
N ALA A 573 -5.85 -3.40 23.00
CA ALA A 573 -6.46 -4.46 23.79
C ALA A 573 -5.63 -5.76 23.73
N PRO A 574 -5.67 -6.61 24.81
CA PRO A 574 -6.06 -6.28 26.18
C PRO A 574 -5.09 -5.32 26.87
N VAL A 575 -5.45 -4.80 28.06
CA VAL A 575 -4.62 -3.81 28.77
C VAL A 575 -3.32 -4.37 29.29
N ASP A 576 -3.36 -5.57 29.90
CA ASP A 576 -2.18 -6.15 30.55
C ASP A 576 -1.16 -6.68 29.54
N ASP A 577 -1.64 -7.28 28.45
CA ASP A 577 -0.80 -7.84 27.37
C ASP A 577 -1.35 -7.40 25.99
N PRO A 578 -1.01 -6.19 25.53
CA PRO A 578 -1.53 -5.64 24.29
C PRO A 578 -1.20 -6.51 23.08
N GLN A 579 -2.22 -7.14 22.49
CA GLN A 579 -2.09 -7.98 21.29
C GLN A 579 -2.22 -7.15 20.01
N ILE A 580 -2.96 -6.06 20.07
CA ILE A 580 -3.21 -5.16 18.95
C ILE A 580 -3.24 -3.70 19.43
N LEU A 581 -2.68 -2.82 18.62
CA LEU A 581 -2.88 -1.37 18.69
C LEU A 581 -3.54 -0.93 17.39
N LEU A 582 -4.64 -0.22 17.51
CA LEU A 582 -5.42 0.33 16.41
C LEU A 582 -5.37 1.85 16.47
N TYR A 583 -5.09 2.50 15.36
CA TYR A 583 -5.15 3.95 15.22
C TYR A 583 -6.09 4.34 14.10
N VAL A 584 -7.10 5.11 14.40
CA VAL A 584 -8.13 5.60 13.48
C VAL A 584 -8.04 7.12 13.41
N VAL A 585 -7.98 7.66 12.22
CA VAL A 585 -7.99 9.10 11.94
C VAL A 585 -9.12 9.40 10.97
N VAL A 586 -9.91 10.43 11.27
CA VAL A 586 -10.95 10.97 10.38
C VAL A 586 -10.62 12.46 10.16
N ASP A 587 -10.20 12.79 8.95
CA ASP A 587 -9.80 14.14 8.55
C ASP A 587 -10.97 14.87 7.90
N GLU A 588 -11.39 16.00 8.45
CA GLU A 588 -12.51 16.81 8.01
C GLU A 588 -13.78 15.95 7.77
N PRO A 589 -14.36 15.33 8.84
CA PRO A 589 -15.61 14.60 8.69
C PRO A 589 -16.72 15.51 8.15
N ASN A 590 -17.56 14.97 7.26
CA ASN A 590 -18.60 15.72 6.56
C ASN A 590 -19.80 16.03 7.48
N THR A 591 -19.57 16.81 8.52
CA THR A 591 -20.57 17.21 9.52
C THR A 591 -20.32 18.63 10.01
N GLU A 592 -21.34 19.27 10.62
CA GLU A 592 -21.18 20.58 11.24
C GLU A 592 -20.30 20.54 12.49
N ASP A 593 -20.36 19.45 13.27
CA ASP A 593 -19.50 19.24 14.44
C ASP A 593 -18.33 18.32 14.08
N GLN A 594 -17.37 18.86 13.32
CA GLN A 594 -16.16 18.12 12.94
C GLN A 594 -15.27 17.76 14.14
N ALA A 595 -15.46 18.41 15.29
CA ALA A 595 -14.60 18.23 16.46
C ALA A 595 -14.99 17.03 17.34
N ASP A 596 -16.12 16.35 17.06
CA ASP A 596 -16.56 15.21 17.87
C ASP A 596 -15.66 13.99 17.69
N SER A 597 -14.88 13.72 18.72
CA SER A 597 -13.96 12.58 18.78
C SER A 597 -14.64 11.21 18.89
N LYS A 598 -15.97 11.12 18.90
CA LYS A 598 -16.69 9.84 18.89
C LYS A 598 -16.62 9.15 17.55
N TYR A 599 -16.49 9.88 16.43
CA TYR A 599 -16.45 9.29 15.11
C TYR A 599 -15.36 8.22 14.96
N PRO A 600 -14.07 8.50 15.22
CA PRO A 600 -13.05 7.46 15.17
C PRO A 600 -13.20 6.38 16.25
N GLN A 601 -13.87 6.67 17.38
CA GLN A 601 -14.16 5.68 18.42
C GLN A 601 -15.19 4.64 17.96
N TYR A 602 -16.24 5.05 17.23
CA TYR A 602 -17.22 4.12 16.67
C TYR A 602 -16.56 3.16 15.66
N ILE A 603 -15.73 3.69 14.75
CA ILE A 603 -14.99 2.87 13.80
C ILE A 603 -14.10 1.87 14.55
N ALA A 604 -13.34 2.34 15.53
CA ALA A 604 -12.44 1.50 16.31
C ALA A 604 -13.18 0.43 17.12
N GLN A 605 -14.31 0.75 17.73
CA GLN A 605 -15.14 -0.19 18.47
C GLN A 605 -15.66 -1.31 17.57
N GLY A 606 -16.20 -0.94 16.41
CA GLY A 606 -16.66 -1.90 15.42
C GLY A 606 -15.55 -2.84 15.00
N ILE A 607 -14.40 -2.29 14.62
CA ILE A 607 -13.24 -3.09 14.24
C ILE A 607 -12.83 -4.03 15.37
N LEU A 608 -12.61 -3.54 16.58
CA LEU A 608 -12.13 -4.36 17.70
C LEU A 608 -13.13 -5.44 18.11
N SER A 609 -14.44 -5.19 18.00
CA SER A 609 -15.47 -6.17 18.36
C SER A 609 -15.44 -7.44 17.48
N GLU A 610 -14.99 -7.32 16.24
CA GLU A 610 -14.78 -8.46 15.32
C GLU A 610 -13.33 -8.94 15.31
N LEU A 611 -12.38 -8.00 15.42
CA LEU A 611 -10.96 -8.30 15.33
C LEU A 611 -10.44 -9.13 16.52
N LEU A 612 -10.85 -8.82 17.75
CA LEU A 612 -10.34 -9.52 18.94
C LEU A 612 -10.73 -10.99 18.94
N PRO A 613 -12.00 -11.38 18.69
CA PRO A 613 -12.36 -12.78 18.46
C PRO A 613 -11.64 -13.42 17.30
N TYR A 614 -11.51 -12.73 16.15
CA TYR A 614 -10.81 -13.22 14.97
C TYR A 614 -9.33 -13.57 15.27
N LEU A 615 -8.66 -12.72 16.05
CA LEU A 615 -7.27 -12.96 16.49
C LEU A 615 -7.18 -14.00 17.62
N ASN A 616 -8.29 -14.60 18.04
CA ASN A 616 -8.37 -15.52 19.19
C ASN A 616 -7.85 -14.90 20.48
N VAL A 617 -8.05 -13.59 20.69
CA VAL A 617 -7.73 -12.93 21.95
C VAL A 617 -8.73 -13.41 23.00
N THR A 618 -8.22 -13.89 24.13
CA THR A 618 -9.10 -14.38 25.23
C THR A 618 -9.76 -13.19 25.93
N PRO A 619 -11.10 -13.19 26.10
CA PRO A 619 -11.77 -12.20 26.91
C PRO A 619 -11.21 -12.16 28.35
N ASP A 620 -10.97 -10.95 28.87
CA ASP A 620 -10.35 -10.72 30.18
C ASP A 620 -11.24 -9.88 31.13
N GLU A 621 -12.40 -9.42 30.63
CA GLU A 621 -13.44 -8.77 31.44
C GLU A 621 -14.73 -9.60 31.44
N SER A 622 -15.58 -9.40 32.46
CA SER A 622 -16.89 -10.05 32.53
C SER A 622 -17.89 -9.41 31.58
N GLU A 623 -18.77 -10.23 30.97
CA GLU A 623 -19.80 -9.76 30.02
C GLU A 623 -20.97 -8.99 30.70
N ASP A 624 -20.95 -8.79 32.02
CA ASP A 624 -22.01 -8.12 32.77
C ASP A 624 -21.94 -6.58 32.76
N GLY A 625 -20.93 -6.03 32.11
CA GLY A 625 -20.81 -4.61 31.87
C GLY A 625 -21.81 -4.19 30.79
N SER A 626 -22.70 -3.22 31.13
CA SER A 626 -23.56 -2.57 30.14
C SER A 626 -22.68 -1.80 29.12
N VAL A 627 -22.19 -2.51 28.13
CA VAL A 627 -21.75 -1.86 26.90
C VAL A 627 -23.04 -1.34 26.26
N PRO A 628 -23.15 -0.06 25.95
CA PRO A 628 -24.27 0.40 25.16
C PRO A 628 -24.33 -0.48 23.92
N GLU A 629 -25.47 -1.15 23.65
CA GLU A 629 -25.73 -1.61 22.29
C GLU A 629 -25.61 -0.36 21.42
N THR A 630 -24.46 -0.13 20.92
CA THR A 630 -24.23 0.90 19.92
C THR A 630 -24.86 0.35 18.65
N GLU A 631 -26.06 0.76 18.38
CA GLU A 631 -26.43 0.96 17.01
C GLU A 631 -25.40 1.94 16.47
N LEU A 632 -24.35 1.39 15.86
CA LEU A 632 -23.10 2.08 15.45
C LEU A 632 -23.40 3.40 14.71
N TRP A 633 -24.59 3.56 14.21
CA TRP A 633 -25.00 4.63 13.32
C TRP A 633 -26.20 5.45 13.78
N GLU A 634 -26.91 5.07 14.87
CA GLU A 634 -27.90 5.96 15.47
C GLU A 634 -27.31 7.24 16.07
N GLY A 635 -26.01 7.22 16.39
CA GLY A 635 -25.28 8.39 16.87
C GLY A 635 -24.91 9.41 15.78
N PHE A 636 -24.95 9.02 14.52
CA PHE A 636 -24.66 9.90 13.37
C PHE A 636 -25.86 10.72 12.90
N LYS A 637 -26.85 10.99 13.75
CA LYS A 637 -27.94 11.94 13.47
C LYS A 637 -27.46 13.40 13.46
N GLY A 638 -26.21 13.63 13.04
CA GLY A 638 -25.75 14.91 12.56
C GLY A 638 -26.32 15.21 11.18
N ARG A 639 -26.22 16.43 10.74
CA ARG A 639 -26.59 16.83 9.38
C ARG A 639 -25.72 16.05 8.40
N LEU A 640 -26.35 15.21 7.59
CA LEU A 640 -25.66 14.45 6.55
C LEU A 640 -25.08 15.44 5.54
N VAL A 641 -23.85 15.18 5.10
CA VAL A 641 -23.19 15.94 4.05
C VAL A 641 -22.57 14.96 3.04
N ASP A 642 -22.50 15.37 1.80
CA ASP A 642 -21.82 14.60 0.75
C ASP A 642 -20.28 14.74 0.84
N VAL A 643 -19.57 14.03 -0.02
CA VAL A 643 -18.10 14.08 -0.10
C VAL A 643 -17.51 15.47 -0.42
N SER A 644 -18.34 16.40 -0.87
CA SER A 644 -17.95 17.81 -1.10
C SER A 644 -18.16 18.71 0.12
N GLY A 645 -18.76 18.18 1.20
CA GLY A 645 -19.15 18.93 2.39
C GLY A 645 -20.50 19.65 2.25
N SER A 646 -21.28 19.33 1.20
CA SER A 646 -22.62 19.86 0.99
C SER A 646 -23.64 19.07 1.82
N SER A 647 -24.57 19.76 2.48
CA SER A 647 -25.61 19.12 3.27
C SER A 647 -26.54 18.29 2.41
N VAL A 648 -26.85 17.05 2.86
CA VAL A 648 -27.78 16.14 2.19
C VAL A 648 -28.86 15.64 3.15
N ASP A 649 -30.01 15.22 2.61
CA ASP A 649 -31.05 14.52 3.34
C ASP A 649 -30.73 13.00 3.50
N GLU A 650 -31.56 12.25 4.20
CA GLU A 650 -31.41 10.79 4.40
C GLU A 650 -31.40 9.98 3.10
N LYS A 651 -31.75 10.59 1.98
CA LYS A 651 -31.77 9.98 0.64
C LYS A 651 -30.62 10.42 -0.24
N GLY A 652 -29.68 11.23 0.34
CA GLY A 652 -28.53 11.76 -0.38
C GLY A 652 -28.83 12.97 -1.30
N ASN A 653 -30.01 13.59 -1.18
CA ASN A 653 -30.32 14.81 -1.95
C ASN A 653 -29.75 16.03 -1.23
N LEU A 654 -29.13 16.94 -2.00
CA LEU A 654 -28.63 18.22 -1.46
C LEU A 654 -29.72 19.04 -0.78
N VAL A 655 -29.41 19.60 0.38
CA VAL A 655 -30.34 20.46 1.14
C VAL A 655 -29.67 21.75 1.62
N ASP A 656 -30.48 22.85 1.70
CA ASP A 656 -30.01 24.10 2.27
C ASP A 656 -29.99 24.06 3.82
N GLY A 657 -29.50 25.14 4.46
CA GLY A 657 -29.44 25.27 5.91
C GLY A 657 -30.79 25.13 6.64
N SER A 658 -31.90 25.13 5.93
CA SER A 658 -33.27 24.95 6.44
C SER A 658 -33.83 23.57 6.10
N GLY A 659 -33.05 22.69 5.46
CA GLY A 659 -33.48 21.34 5.07
C GLY A 659 -34.30 21.27 3.79
N ASN A 660 -34.36 22.33 2.98
CA ASN A 660 -35.02 22.29 1.68
C ASN A 660 -34.08 21.74 0.61
N ARG A 661 -34.58 20.89 -0.28
CA ARG A 661 -33.80 20.35 -1.38
C ARG A 661 -33.30 21.47 -2.29
N VAL A 662 -32.03 21.37 -2.67
CA VAL A 662 -31.37 22.31 -3.59
C VAL A 662 -30.63 21.57 -4.69
N ASP A 663 -30.39 22.24 -5.81
CA ASP A 663 -29.49 21.76 -6.86
C ASP A 663 -28.01 22.08 -6.56
N LEU A 664 -27.10 21.72 -7.43
CA LEU A 664 -25.65 21.96 -7.27
C LEU A 664 -25.26 23.45 -7.22
N GLU A 665 -26.13 24.35 -7.68
CA GLU A 665 -25.93 25.81 -7.58
C GLU A 665 -26.60 26.41 -6.31
N GLY A 666 -27.28 25.57 -5.49
CA GLY A 666 -27.98 26.00 -4.29
C GLY A 666 -29.38 26.55 -4.54
N ASN A 667 -29.94 26.41 -5.77
CA ASN A 667 -31.31 26.78 -6.04
C ASN A 667 -32.26 25.75 -5.47
N ARG A 668 -33.34 26.21 -4.79
CA ARG A 668 -34.37 25.31 -4.27
C ARG A 668 -35.10 24.57 -5.37
N ILE A 669 -35.30 23.27 -5.17
CA ILE A 669 -36.01 22.39 -6.10
C ILE A 669 -37.08 21.56 -5.37
N ASP A 670 -38.09 21.12 -6.09
CA ASP A 670 -39.06 20.13 -5.58
C ASP A 670 -38.51 18.70 -5.69
N GLU A 671 -39.32 17.72 -5.30
CA GLU A 671 -38.96 16.30 -5.36
C GLU A 671 -38.72 15.76 -6.78
N ASN A 672 -39.18 16.49 -7.82
CA ASN A 672 -39.04 16.15 -9.21
C ASN A 672 -37.92 16.97 -9.91
N GLY A 673 -37.24 17.85 -9.19
CA GLY A 673 -36.14 18.67 -9.70
C GLY A 673 -36.58 19.99 -10.36
N TYR A 674 -37.82 20.44 -10.18
CA TYR A 674 -38.25 21.74 -10.69
C TYR A 674 -37.87 22.86 -9.73
N LEU A 675 -37.35 23.97 -10.30
CA LEU A 675 -36.92 25.14 -9.55
C LEU A 675 -38.06 25.80 -8.79
N LEU A 676 -37.80 26.14 -7.51
CA LEU A 676 -38.72 26.87 -6.65
C LEU A 676 -38.19 28.27 -6.36
N ASN A 677 -39.12 29.22 -6.15
CA ASN A 677 -38.82 30.53 -5.61
C ASN A 677 -38.70 30.48 -4.07
N ASP A 678 -38.34 31.62 -3.43
CA ASP A 678 -38.17 31.74 -1.99
C ASP A 678 -39.46 31.42 -1.20
N ASN A 679 -40.62 31.47 -1.82
CA ASN A 679 -41.92 31.18 -1.25
C ASN A 679 -42.31 29.69 -1.42
N GLY A 680 -41.49 28.90 -2.11
CA GLY A 680 -41.76 27.48 -2.38
C GLY A 680 -42.70 27.26 -3.57
N GLU A 681 -42.94 28.25 -4.44
CA GLU A 681 -43.72 28.12 -5.65
C GLU A 681 -42.81 27.82 -6.85
N HIS A 682 -43.27 27.05 -7.84
CA HIS A 682 -42.49 26.73 -9.03
C HIS A 682 -42.15 27.98 -9.86
N LYS A 683 -40.88 28.06 -10.28
CA LYS A 683 -40.47 29.04 -11.29
C LYS A 683 -40.99 28.66 -12.67
N LEU A 684 -41.49 29.62 -13.42
CA LEU A 684 -42.06 29.43 -14.77
C LEU A 684 -41.15 30.06 -15.83
N ASP A 685 -41.10 29.41 -16.99
CA ASP A 685 -40.47 30.00 -18.20
C ASP A 685 -41.39 31.01 -18.89
N ASP A 686 -40.92 31.60 -19.97
CA ASP A 686 -41.68 32.60 -20.77
C ASP A 686 -42.97 32.02 -21.41
N ASN A 687 -43.14 30.69 -21.42
CA ASN A 687 -44.29 29.97 -21.93
C ASN A 687 -45.24 29.51 -20.83
N GLY A 688 -44.91 29.80 -19.54
CA GLY A 688 -45.71 29.40 -18.38
C GLY A 688 -45.53 27.91 -17.99
N GLN A 689 -44.40 27.28 -18.37
CA GLN A 689 -44.02 25.91 -17.96
C GLN A 689 -43.06 25.95 -16.79
N TYR A 690 -43.10 24.89 -15.94
CA TYR A 690 -42.17 24.73 -14.84
C TYR A 690 -40.73 24.57 -15.35
N ILE A 691 -39.80 25.32 -14.78
CA ILE A 691 -38.37 25.22 -15.11
C ILE A 691 -37.73 24.10 -14.32
N MET A 692 -37.20 23.09 -15.01
CA MET A 692 -36.41 22.04 -14.39
C MET A 692 -34.96 22.52 -14.17
N SER A 693 -34.37 22.21 -13.03
CA SER A 693 -32.94 22.48 -12.82
C SER A 693 -32.09 21.64 -13.78
N THR A 694 -31.07 22.26 -14.36
CA THR A 694 -30.08 21.60 -15.21
C THR A 694 -28.91 21.02 -14.39
N TYR A 695 -28.91 21.23 -13.08
CA TYR A 695 -27.83 20.85 -12.14
C TYR A 695 -28.31 19.79 -11.15
N LEU A 696 -29.18 18.86 -11.57
CA LEU A 696 -29.67 17.76 -10.75
C LEU A 696 -28.61 16.65 -10.67
N ILE A 697 -28.30 16.21 -9.45
CA ILE A 697 -27.69 14.90 -9.24
C ILE A 697 -28.83 13.89 -9.34
N THR A 698 -28.91 13.15 -10.43
CA THR A 698 -29.76 11.95 -10.50
C THR A 698 -29.00 10.85 -9.75
N SER A 699 -29.35 10.59 -8.48
CA SER A 699 -28.95 9.38 -7.82
C SER A 699 -29.61 8.21 -8.57
N SER A 700 -28.83 7.55 -9.45
CA SER A 700 -29.19 6.24 -9.95
C SER A 700 -28.87 5.22 -8.87
N SER A 701 -29.73 5.08 -7.87
CA SER A 701 -29.72 3.89 -7.03
C SER A 701 -31.15 3.58 -6.61
N ASP A 702 -31.75 2.65 -7.32
CA ASP A 702 -32.71 1.73 -6.72
C ASP A 702 -31.97 0.90 -5.66
N SER A 703 -31.64 1.49 -4.53
CA SER A 703 -31.20 0.76 -3.35
C SER A 703 -31.97 1.30 -2.14
N ASP A 704 -33.17 0.80 -1.99
CA ASP A 704 -33.94 0.81 -0.74
C ASP A 704 -33.31 -0.21 0.21
N THR A 705 -32.03 -0.03 0.53
CA THR A 705 -31.30 -0.82 1.53
C THR A 705 -30.94 0.11 2.67
N THR A 706 -31.54 -0.15 3.81
CA THR A 706 -31.12 0.47 5.07
C THR A 706 -29.66 0.08 5.35
N LEU A 707 -28.89 0.93 6.01
CA LEU A 707 -27.50 0.66 6.36
C LEU A 707 -27.31 -0.71 7.05
N LYS A 708 -28.29 -1.19 7.80
CA LYS A 708 -28.35 -2.54 8.37
C LYS A 708 -28.33 -3.65 7.31
N GLU A 709 -28.95 -3.46 6.15
CA GLU A 709 -28.96 -4.43 5.06
C GLU A 709 -27.64 -4.39 4.27
N ALA A 710 -27.03 -3.23 4.06
CA ALA A 710 -25.71 -3.12 3.41
C ALA A 710 -24.59 -3.79 4.24
N ILE A 711 -24.69 -3.75 5.57
CA ILE A 711 -23.74 -4.44 6.47
C ILE A 711 -23.99 -5.95 6.51
N SER A 712 -25.24 -6.42 6.28
CA SER A 712 -25.59 -7.84 6.33
C SER A 712 -25.37 -8.60 5.01
N ASP A 713 -25.24 -7.90 3.87
CA ASP A 713 -25.17 -8.51 2.53
C ASP A 713 -23.74 -8.61 1.95
N THR A 714 -22.69 -8.32 2.73
CA THR A 714 -21.36 -8.72 2.31
C THR A 714 -21.26 -10.23 2.35
N ASN A 715 -21.43 -10.87 1.19
CA ASN A 715 -21.08 -12.27 0.95
C ASN A 715 -19.57 -12.44 1.21
N VAL A 716 -19.21 -12.63 2.46
CA VAL A 716 -17.91 -13.19 2.83
C VAL A 716 -17.97 -14.66 2.44
N PRO A 717 -17.14 -15.17 1.52
CA PRO A 717 -17.06 -16.61 1.29
C PRO A 717 -16.72 -17.27 2.62
N ALA A 718 -17.56 -18.19 3.07
CA ALA A 718 -17.25 -19.02 4.22
C ALA A 718 -15.90 -19.72 3.99
N PRO A 719 -15.05 -19.85 5.00
CA PRO A 719 -13.84 -20.67 4.89
C PRO A 719 -14.24 -22.06 4.43
N PRO A 720 -13.43 -22.74 3.58
CA PRO A 720 -13.75 -24.07 3.10
C PRO A 720 -14.00 -24.99 4.29
N GLU A 721 -15.18 -25.64 4.31
CA GLU A 721 -15.49 -26.68 5.27
C GLU A 721 -14.42 -27.77 5.12
N GLU A 722 -13.70 -28.06 6.20
CA GLU A 722 -12.85 -29.25 6.30
C GLU A 722 -13.76 -30.49 6.17
N ASP A 723 -13.52 -31.24 5.13
CA ASP A 723 -14.18 -32.51 4.85
C ASP A 723 -13.81 -33.51 5.99
N GLU A 724 -14.68 -33.62 7.00
CA GLU A 724 -14.63 -34.72 7.95
C GLU A 724 -15.09 -36.01 7.23
N SER A 725 -14.17 -36.69 6.57
CA SER A 725 -14.41 -38.09 6.21
C SER A 725 -13.14 -38.90 6.36
N ASP A 726 -13.27 -39.85 7.25
CA ASP A 726 -12.54 -41.12 7.37
C ASP A 726 -11.23 -41.14 8.17
N THR A 727 -11.41 -41.40 9.46
CA THR A 727 -10.40 -42.13 10.22
C THR A 727 -11.04 -43.31 10.98
N THR A 728 -11.00 -44.45 10.37
CA THR A 728 -10.88 -45.71 11.13
C THR A 728 -9.80 -46.53 10.48
N GLU A 729 -8.67 -46.68 11.15
CA GLU A 729 -8.05 -47.97 11.39
C GLU A 729 -6.81 -47.86 12.28
N ASN A 730 -6.86 -48.62 13.33
CA ASN A 730 -5.85 -48.94 14.33
C ASN A 730 -4.46 -49.29 13.74
N ASN A 731 -3.39 -48.96 14.44
CA ASN A 731 -2.48 -49.99 14.91
C ASN A 731 -1.48 -49.44 15.94
N ASP A 732 -1.48 -50.16 17.07
CA ASP A 732 -0.45 -50.19 18.11
C ASP A 732 0.95 -50.42 17.51
N MET A 733 1.98 -49.73 18.03
CA MET A 733 3.25 -50.34 18.38
C MET A 733 4.15 -49.41 19.19
N GLU A 734 4.32 -49.77 20.41
CA GLU A 734 5.50 -49.83 21.27
C GLU A 734 6.56 -48.70 21.25
N SER A 735 6.73 -48.22 22.47
CA SER A 735 7.83 -47.47 23.05
C SER A 735 9.18 -48.17 22.90
N GLU A 736 10.21 -47.46 22.48
CA GLU A 736 11.57 -47.66 23.00
C GLU A 736 12.29 -46.33 23.13
N GLY A 737 12.72 -46.05 24.37
CA GLY A 737 13.55 -44.91 24.70
C GLY A 737 15.02 -45.17 24.37
N ILE A 738 15.73 -44.12 24.04
CA ILE A 738 17.21 -44.09 24.16
C ILE A 738 17.62 -42.73 24.72
N THR A 739 18.44 -42.82 25.71
CA THR A 739 19.07 -41.86 26.59
C THR A 739 20.15 -41.01 25.93
N ASN A 740 20.38 -39.84 26.55
CA ASN A 740 21.52 -38.93 26.44
C ASN A 740 22.87 -39.54 26.12
N GLU A 741 23.68 -38.78 25.34
CA GLU A 741 25.08 -38.55 25.72
C GLU A 741 25.63 -37.28 25.05
N GLU A 742 26.43 -36.56 25.85
CA GLU A 742 27.15 -35.34 25.61
C GLU A 742 28.33 -35.52 24.65
N ALA A 743 28.72 -34.44 24.01
CA ALA A 743 30.10 -33.92 23.74
C ALA A 743 29.97 -32.78 22.71
N GLY A 744 30.47 -31.61 22.84
CA GLY A 744 31.68 -31.10 23.47
C GLY A 744 32.60 -30.52 22.38
N LEU A 745 32.78 -29.18 22.36
CA LEU A 745 33.93 -28.42 21.83
C LEU A 745 34.24 -28.49 20.30
N ASP A 746 34.15 -27.41 19.54
CA ASP A 746 35.06 -26.22 19.40
C ASP A 746 34.35 -25.08 18.65
#